data_d5eaacbd3a255efc6e9d6c129c468ed3
#
_entry.id   d5eaacbd3a255efc6e9d6c129c468ed3
#
_cell.length_a   1.000
_cell.length_b   1.000
_cell.length_c   1.000
_cell.angle_alpha   90.00
_cell.angle_beta   90.00
_cell.angle_gamma   90.00
#
_symmetry.space_group_name_H-M   'P 1'
#
loop_
_entity.id
_entity.type
_entity.pdbx_description
1 polymer ?
#
loop_
_entity_poly.entity_id
_entity_poly.type
_entity_poly.pdbx_seq_one_letter_code
_entity_poly.pdbx_strand_id
1 'polypeptide(L)'
;MNCEDQVQFLKGVGPVLAKKFARLGIVTVGDLLAHYPRRYVDYAHPVPVLSAPAGEEVVVKATVYAKLGTTRLPGGRTLVKVQAGDDSAPLTLTWFNIPYAADKLLVDETYWFAGRVGGPLTAREMVSPVVRTRAQVKAAPFSAVYPQTEGLSSAVIGRCVAQALEQCVPLPDPLPPEMRRRYRLPDKWAAVRMIHRPAGPEEITAARRRLIFEELLCLQLALTLSRSRGQQRTSAPMEPRPLEPFWASLPFAPTGAQRRAAEEIAADLCRPTSMNRLLQGDVGSGKTLVAAAGIYLAALNGWQSALMAPTEILAVQHAENLQKTLAPFGLRVALLTGSMKAAAKKAALAAIANGEADLVVGTHAVLGTGVEFARLGLAIVDEQHRFGVRQRSQLAGKAGAPHLLVMSATPIPRTLSLLVYGDLDVSILDELPPGRMPIKTYAVTGKKRRDMFAYLDKCIAAGQQVYIVCPLIEEGENTAQGMQAAKTYLEQVAKPLLPGRRIGLMHGRLKPKEKAEVMAAFSAGELDVLVSTTVIEVGVDVPRAGVMVIENAERYGLSALHQLRGRVGRGGGQAVCILISDHEGEAVRDRLRFLCHTTDGFQVAQYDLDHRGPGDFFGSRQHGLPTLQIADLAADTRALYAAQQTAHELLEADPGLDKPEHQVLARQVEQLLRRAALN
;
A
#
# COMPACT_ATOMS: atom_id res chain seq x y z
N MET A 1 0.74 -32.69 23.50
CA MET A 1 -0.01 -32.23 22.33
C MET A 1 0.98 -31.52 21.41
N ASN A 2 0.93 -31.73 20.11
CA ASN A 2 1.78 -31.05 19.13
C ASN A 2 1.04 -29.88 18.50
N CYS A 3 1.77 -28.92 17.94
CA CYS A 3 1.14 -27.76 17.28
C CYS A 3 0.37 -28.12 15.99
N GLU A 4 0.66 -29.27 15.39
CA GLU A 4 -0.05 -29.79 14.20
C GLU A 4 -1.37 -30.50 14.57
N ASP A 5 -1.60 -30.80 15.87
CA ASP A 5 -2.85 -31.41 16.31
C ASP A 5 -4.02 -30.46 16.06
N GLN A 6 -5.18 -31.04 15.71
CA GLN A 6 -6.38 -30.23 15.47
C GLN A 6 -6.89 -29.60 16.77
N VAL A 7 -7.39 -28.36 16.67
CA VAL A 7 -7.92 -27.60 17.81
C VAL A 7 -9.07 -28.30 18.54
N GLN A 8 -9.78 -29.21 17.86
CA GLN A 8 -10.88 -30.02 18.44
C GLN A 8 -10.44 -30.98 19.55
N PHE A 9 -9.14 -31.28 19.67
CA PHE A 9 -8.62 -32.16 20.72
C PHE A 9 -8.36 -31.41 22.05
N LEU A 10 -8.48 -30.07 22.05
CA LEU A 10 -8.47 -29.30 23.28
C LEU A 10 -9.75 -29.58 24.08
N LYS A 11 -9.61 -29.73 25.40
CA LYS A 11 -10.75 -30.00 26.30
C LYS A 11 -11.79 -28.88 26.19
N GLY A 12 -13.02 -29.26 25.89
CA GLY A 12 -14.14 -28.32 25.70
C GLY A 12 -14.29 -27.73 24.31
N VAL A 13 -13.47 -28.17 23.34
CA VAL A 13 -13.62 -27.81 21.93
C VAL A 13 -14.24 -29.00 21.18
N GLY A 14 -15.58 -29.02 21.12
CA GLY A 14 -16.30 -29.99 20.31
C GLY A 14 -16.40 -29.59 18.83
N PRO A 15 -16.96 -30.45 17.95
CA PRO A 15 -17.03 -30.20 16.50
C PRO A 15 -17.71 -28.88 16.12
N VAL A 16 -18.71 -28.43 16.89
CA VAL A 16 -19.41 -27.17 16.64
C VAL A 16 -18.49 -25.98 16.91
N LEU A 17 -17.70 -26.03 17.99
CA LEU A 17 -16.77 -24.96 18.31
C LEU A 17 -15.57 -24.95 17.37
N ALA A 18 -15.08 -26.13 16.95
CA ALA A 18 -14.03 -26.27 15.95
C ALA A 18 -14.42 -25.62 14.60
N LYS A 19 -15.68 -25.77 14.15
CA LYS A 19 -16.18 -25.08 12.96
C LYS A 19 -16.17 -23.56 13.10
N LYS A 20 -16.38 -23.02 14.32
CA LYS A 20 -16.28 -21.57 14.57
C LYS A 20 -14.83 -21.11 14.56
N PHE A 21 -13.90 -21.88 15.11
CA PHE A 21 -12.46 -21.63 14.99
C PHE A 21 -12.00 -21.61 13.52
N ALA A 22 -12.49 -22.55 12.71
CA ALA A 22 -12.16 -22.60 11.28
C ALA A 22 -12.61 -21.34 10.50
N ARG A 23 -13.67 -20.62 10.93
CA ARG A 23 -14.05 -19.31 10.36
C ARG A 23 -13.01 -18.21 10.60
N LEU A 24 -12.19 -18.36 11.64
CA LEU A 24 -11.05 -17.49 11.93
C LEU A 24 -9.74 -18.00 11.31
N GLY A 25 -9.78 -19.05 10.48
CA GLY A 25 -8.59 -19.69 9.93
C GLY A 25 -7.84 -20.58 10.93
N ILE A 26 -8.41 -20.87 12.09
CA ILE A 26 -7.80 -21.66 13.16
C ILE A 26 -8.26 -23.11 13.03
N VAL A 27 -7.36 -24.00 12.57
CA VAL A 27 -7.62 -25.44 12.39
C VAL A 27 -6.78 -26.25 13.37
N THR A 28 -5.53 -25.86 13.56
CA THR A 28 -4.57 -26.54 14.42
C THR A 28 -4.33 -25.77 15.72
N VAL A 29 -3.71 -26.44 16.67
CA VAL A 29 -3.24 -25.79 17.92
C VAL A 29 -2.17 -24.76 17.62
N GLY A 30 -1.32 -24.97 16.63
CA GLY A 30 -0.37 -23.99 16.14
C GLY A 30 -1.03 -22.72 15.62
N ASP A 31 -2.11 -22.85 14.84
CA ASP A 31 -2.88 -21.68 14.37
C ASP A 31 -3.50 -20.92 15.55
N LEU A 32 -3.98 -21.65 16.58
CA LEU A 32 -4.53 -21.03 17.79
C LEU A 32 -3.45 -20.23 18.55
N LEU A 33 -2.23 -20.76 18.69
CA LEU A 33 -1.11 -20.07 19.32
C LEU A 33 -0.53 -18.94 18.45
N ALA A 34 -0.82 -18.92 17.16
CA ALA A 34 -0.50 -17.84 16.24
C ALA A 34 -1.63 -16.80 16.12
N HIS A 35 -2.79 -17.03 16.75
CA HIS A 35 -3.89 -16.06 16.79
C HIS A 35 -3.63 -15.01 17.88
N TYR A 36 -2.83 -14.01 17.55
CA TYR A 36 -2.34 -13.02 18.51
C TYR A 36 -3.44 -12.04 18.99
N PRO A 37 -3.33 -11.56 20.27
CA PRO A 37 -4.24 -10.56 20.81
C PRO A 37 -4.14 -9.23 20.07
N ARG A 38 -5.28 -8.54 19.88
CA ARG A 38 -5.32 -7.17 19.36
C ARG A 38 -4.96 -6.11 20.40
N ARG A 39 -5.34 -6.34 21.64
CA ARG A 39 -5.11 -5.43 22.78
C ARG A 39 -5.14 -6.20 24.10
N TYR A 40 -4.79 -5.49 25.16
CA TYR A 40 -4.79 -6.03 26.51
C TYR A 40 -5.64 -5.15 27.41
N VAL A 41 -6.31 -5.79 28.38
CA VAL A 41 -6.97 -5.11 29.49
C VAL A 41 -6.02 -5.12 30.67
N ASP A 42 -5.65 -3.95 31.16
CA ASP A 42 -4.71 -3.76 32.29
C ASP A 42 -5.47 -3.77 33.62
N TYR A 43 -5.35 -4.85 34.37
CA TYR A 43 -5.90 -4.98 35.70
C TYR A 43 -4.89 -4.58 36.82
N ALA A 44 -3.63 -4.37 36.47
CA ALA A 44 -2.60 -3.97 37.41
C ALA A 44 -2.75 -2.51 37.84
N HIS A 45 -3.23 -1.65 36.92
CA HIS A 45 -3.36 -0.22 37.13
C HIS A 45 -4.82 0.22 36.99
N PRO A 46 -5.72 -0.13 37.94
CA PRO A 46 -7.11 0.30 37.91
C PRO A 46 -7.21 1.81 38.11
N VAL A 47 -8.14 2.45 37.40
CA VAL A 47 -8.42 3.88 37.54
C VAL A 47 -9.47 4.11 38.63
N PRO A 48 -9.42 5.24 39.39
CA PRO A 48 -10.48 5.61 40.32
C PRO A 48 -11.81 5.84 39.62
N VAL A 49 -12.92 5.50 40.25
CA VAL A 49 -14.29 5.64 39.67
C VAL A 49 -14.56 7.06 39.23
N LEU A 50 -14.18 8.06 40.04
CA LEU A 50 -14.44 9.48 39.75
C LEU A 50 -13.71 9.95 38.48
N SER A 51 -12.44 9.52 38.31
CA SER A 51 -11.59 9.92 37.18
C SER A 51 -11.76 9.07 35.92
N ALA A 52 -12.57 8.02 35.97
CA ALA A 52 -12.82 7.15 34.83
C ALA A 52 -13.48 7.93 33.66
N PRO A 53 -12.87 7.98 32.47
CA PRO A 53 -13.43 8.70 31.35
C PRO A 53 -14.74 8.05 30.87
N ALA A 54 -15.75 8.89 30.63
CA ALA A 54 -17.06 8.43 30.20
C ALA A 54 -17.02 7.86 28.77
N GLY A 55 -17.60 6.67 28.59
CA GLY A 55 -17.65 5.99 27.29
C GLY A 55 -16.42 5.15 26.93
N GLU A 56 -15.35 5.24 27.68
CA GLU A 56 -14.15 4.44 27.49
C GLU A 56 -14.20 3.14 28.29
N GLU A 57 -13.48 2.14 27.79
CA GLU A 57 -13.32 0.85 28.47
C GLU A 57 -12.14 0.93 29.44
N VAL A 58 -12.43 0.88 30.72
CA VAL A 58 -11.46 0.99 31.81
C VAL A 58 -11.61 -0.13 32.83
N VAL A 59 -10.60 -0.31 33.66
CA VAL A 59 -10.64 -1.18 34.83
C VAL A 59 -10.76 -0.32 36.08
N VAL A 60 -11.77 -0.63 36.90
CA VAL A 60 -12.03 0.00 38.18
C VAL A 60 -11.88 -1.06 39.29
N LYS A 61 -11.20 -0.72 40.39
CA LYS A 61 -11.15 -1.54 41.60
C LYS A 61 -12.18 -0.98 42.59
N ALA A 62 -13.20 -1.77 42.89
CA ALA A 62 -14.27 -1.32 43.77
C ALA A 62 -14.75 -2.40 44.72
N THR A 63 -15.22 -1.98 45.89
CA THR A 63 -15.82 -2.85 46.91
C THR A 63 -17.34 -2.89 46.71
N VAL A 64 -17.91 -4.07 46.81
CA VAL A 64 -19.37 -4.26 46.66
C VAL A 64 -20.05 -3.89 47.97
N TYR A 65 -20.99 -2.94 47.96
CA TYR A 65 -21.72 -2.48 49.14
C TYR A 65 -23.08 -3.16 49.29
N ALA A 66 -23.81 -3.33 48.18
CA ALA A 66 -25.15 -3.89 48.21
C ALA A 66 -25.53 -4.60 46.89
N LYS A 67 -26.35 -5.62 47.00
CA LYS A 67 -27.00 -6.28 45.86
C LYS A 67 -28.45 -5.82 45.83
N LEU A 68 -28.83 -5.04 44.79
CA LEU A 68 -30.17 -4.48 44.66
C LEU A 68 -31.23 -5.46 44.10
N GLY A 69 -30.78 -6.74 43.89
CA GLY A 69 -31.66 -7.81 43.44
C GLY A 69 -31.86 -7.86 41.90
N THR A 70 -32.76 -8.71 41.49
CA THR A 70 -33.10 -8.94 40.08
C THR A 70 -34.47 -8.38 39.77
N THR A 71 -34.55 -7.45 38.84
CA THR A 71 -35.82 -6.86 38.36
C THR A 71 -36.18 -7.48 37.00
N ARG A 72 -37.43 -7.89 36.82
CA ARG A 72 -37.95 -8.31 35.52
C ARG A 72 -38.48 -7.09 34.76
N LEU A 73 -37.96 -6.89 33.56
CA LEU A 73 -38.39 -5.82 32.63
C LEU A 73 -39.47 -6.33 31.68
N PRO A 74 -40.26 -5.44 31.06
CA PRO A 74 -41.18 -5.80 29.98
C PRO A 74 -40.44 -6.53 28.85
N GLY A 75 -41.10 -7.57 28.29
CA GLY A 75 -40.45 -8.43 27.24
C GLY A 75 -39.60 -9.55 27.79
N GLY A 76 -39.72 -9.94 29.09
CA GLY A 76 -39.04 -11.10 29.68
C GLY A 76 -37.56 -10.91 29.97
N ARG A 77 -37.03 -9.70 29.83
CA ARG A 77 -35.64 -9.34 30.15
C ARG A 77 -35.44 -9.25 31.64
N THR A 78 -34.27 -9.69 32.13
CA THR A 78 -33.87 -9.53 33.52
C THR A 78 -32.80 -8.46 33.66
N LEU A 79 -32.88 -7.68 34.73
CA LEU A 79 -31.93 -6.64 35.09
C LEU A 79 -31.39 -6.96 36.49
N VAL A 80 -30.08 -7.07 36.62
CA VAL A 80 -29.41 -7.25 37.92
C VAL A 80 -28.59 -6.00 38.20
N LYS A 81 -28.78 -5.40 39.37
CA LYS A 81 -28.02 -4.23 39.81
C LYS A 81 -27.26 -4.53 41.08
N VAL A 82 -26.02 -4.08 41.12
CA VAL A 82 -25.14 -4.16 42.32
C VAL A 82 -24.52 -2.79 42.53
N GLN A 83 -24.49 -2.35 43.77
CA GLN A 83 -23.78 -1.14 44.16
C GLN A 83 -22.39 -1.48 44.64
N ALA A 84 -21.42 -0.81 44.06
CA ALA A 84 -20.01 -0.89 44.44
C ALA A 84 -19.43 0.53 44.46
N GLY A 85 -18.21 0.68 44.83
CA GLY A 85 -17.49 1.95 44.78
C GLY A 85 -16.09 1.82 45.36
N ASP A 86 -15.35 2.87 45.15
CA ASP A 86 -14.05 3.07 45.79
C ASP A 86 -14.10 4.33 46.66
N ASP A 87 -12.95 4.76 47.19
CA ASP A 87 -12.85 5.96 48.01
C ASP A 87 -13.19 7.27 47.27
N SER A 88 -13.30 7.21 45.94
CA SER A 88 -13.52 8.38 45.11
C SER A 88 -14.99 8.62 44.74
N ALA A 89 -15.77 7.57 44.42
CA ALA A 89 -17.17 7.67 44.04
C ALA A 89 -17.91 6.31 44.06
N PRO A 90 -19.25 6.32 44.17
CA PRO A 90 -20.08 5.14 43.98
C PRO A 90 -20.16 4.75 42.51
N LEU A 91 -20.33 3.42 42.26
CA LEU A 91 -20.46 2.82 40.93
C LEU A 91 -21.64 1.85 40.94
N THR A 92 -22.58 2.03 40.05
CA THR A 92 -23.66 1.06 39.80
C THR A 92 -23.24 0.06 38.73
N LEU A 93 -23.27 -1.20 39.04
CA LEU A 93 -22.98 -2.30 38.13
C LEU A 93 -24.30 -2.89 37.63
N THR A 94 -24.49 -2.99 36.34
CA THR A 94 -25.76 -3.42 35.73
C THR A 94 -25.51 -4.56 34.75
N TRP A 95 -26.23 -5.70 34.91
CA TRP A 95 -26.22 -6.81 33.95
C TRP A 95 -27.62 -7.04 33.39
N PHE A 96 -27.70 -7.24 32.09
CA PHE A 96 -28.92 -7.62 31.39
C PHE A 96 -28.95 -9.09 31.05
N ASN A 97 -30.05 -9.77 31.31
CA ASN A 97 -30.28 -11.19 30.99
C ASN A 97 -29.29 -12.17 31.61
N ILE A 98 -28.64 -11.78 32.72
CA ILE A 98 -27.70 -12.63 33.47
C ILE A 98 -28.13 -12.61 34.95
N PRO A 99 -29.21 -13.34 35.32
CA PRO A 99 -29.78 -13.25 36.66
C PRO A 99 -28.82 -13.68 37.78
N TYR A 100 -27.84 -14.53 37.46
CA TYR A 100 -26.82 -15.03 38.40
C TYR A 100 -25.53 -14.20 38.41
N ALA A 101 -25.51 -13.03 37.77
CA ALA A 101 -24.31 -12.18 37.73
C ALA A 101 -23.83 -11.74 39.13
N ALA A 102 -24.79 -11.44 40.02
CA ALA A 102 -24.50 -11.01 41.38
C ALA A 102 -24.21 -12.15 42.36
N ASP A 103 -24.48 -13.41 42.02
CA ASP A 103 -24.37 -14.55 42.97
C ASP A 103 -22.91 -14.78 43.43
N LYS A 104 -21.98 -14.55 42.53
CA LYS A 104 -20.54 -14.72 42.78
C LYS A 104 -19.86 -13.54 43.48
N LEU A 105 -20.58 -12.44 43.63
CA LEU A 105 -20.07 -11.25 44.31
C LEU A 105 -20.45 -11.34 45.78
N LEU A 106 -19.52 -11.10 46.70
CA LEU A 106 -19.79 -10.99 48.12
C LEU A 106 -19.82 -9.51 48.51
N VAL A 107 -20.73 -9.16 49.42
CA VAL A 107 -20.78 -7.81 50.02
C VAL A 107 -19.53 -7.64 50.87
N ASP A 108 -19.00 -6.41 50.95
CA ASP A 108 -17.77 -6.02 51.60
C ASP A 108 -16.47 -6.59 51.03
N GLU A 109 -16.57 -7.28 49.87
CA GLU A 109 -15.40 -7.77 49.12
C GLU A 109 -15.06 -6.88 47.94
N THR A 110 -13.75 -6.77 47.66
CA THR A 110 -13.21 -5.92 46.58
C THR A 110 -12.95 -6.74 45.33
N TYR A 111 -13.42 -6.24 44.20
CA TYR A 111 -13.27 -6.83 42.86
C TYR A 111 -12.71 -5.82 41.88
N TRP A 112 -12.22 -6.31 40.71
CA TRP A 112 -11.82 -5.52 39.57
C TRP A 112 -12.93 -5.67 38.50
N PHE A 113 -13.47 -4.53 38.08
CA PHE A 113 -14.53 -4.45 37.08
C PHE A 113 -13.97 -3.81 35.82
N ALA A 114 -13.97 -4.54 34.70
CA ALA A 114 -13.56 -4.02 33.40
C ALA A 114 -14.78 -3.80 32.52
N GLY A 115 -14.91 -2.60 31.99
CA GLY A 115 -16.04 -2.22 31.13
C GLY A 115 -16.08 -0.73 30.83
N ARG A 116 -17.12 -0.30 30.13
CA ARG A 116 -17.33 1.11 29.82
C ARG A 116 -18.06 1.78 30.96
N VAL A 117 -17.48 2.85 31.46
CA VAL A 117 -18.12 3.69 32.48
C VAL A 117 -18.98 4.75 31.80
N GLY A 118 -20.25 4.80 32.19
CA GLY A 118 -21.23 5.80 31.75
C GLY A 118 -21.79 6.59 32.92
N GLY A 119 -22.80 7.43 32.63
CA GLY A 119 -23.50 8.24 33.62
C GLY A 119 -22.75 9.52 34.05
N PRO A 120 -23.46 10.42 34.74
CA PRO A 120 -22.85 11.64 35.28
C PRO A 120 -21.90 11.30 36.43
N LEU A 121 -21.05 12.26 36.82
CA LEU A 121 -20.06 12.07 37.89
C LEU A 121 -20.70 11.65 39.25
N THR A 122 -21.92 12.04 39.49
CA THR A 122 -22.70 11.73 40.71
C THR A 122 -23.38 10.35 40.68
N ALA A 123 -23.48 9.72 39.51
CA ALA A 123 -24.15 8.43 39.31
C ALA A 123 -23.47 7.61 38.21
N ARG A 124 -22.25 7.20 38.50
CA ARG A 124 -21.46 6.35 37.58
C ARG A 124 -22.09 4.98 37.44
N GLU A 125 -22.17 4.49 36.22
CA GLU A 125 -22.71 3.17 35.89
C GLU A 125 -21.77 2.40 34.94
N MET A 126 -21.65 1.10 35.13
CA MET A 126 -20.94 0.21 34.24
C MET A 126 -21.84 -0.95 33.84
N VAL A 127 -22.06 -1.11 32.53
CA VAL A 127 -22.96 -2.12 31.97
C VAL A 127 -22.20 -3.37 31.61
N SER A 128 -22.66 -4.52 32.11
CA SER A 128 -22.11 -5.86 31.86
C SER A 128 -20.59 -5.96 32.03
N PRO A 129 -20.03 -5.46 33.15
CA PRO A 129 -18.58 -5.53 33.37
C PRO A 129 -18.07 -6.96 33.45
N VAL A 130 -16.82 -7.14 33.01
CA VAL A 130 -16.06 -8.36 33.32
C VAL A 130 -15.52 -8.24 34.73
N VAL A 131 -15.83 -9.22 35.59
CA VAL A 131 -15.42 -9.22 36.99
C VAL A 131 -14.22 -10.12 37.22
N ARG A 132 -13.24 -9.66 38.01
CA ARG A 132 -12.11 -10.46 38.47
C ARG A 132 -11.88 -10.32 39.95
N THR A 133 -11.50 -11.45 40.58
CA THR A 133 -11.07 -11.50 41.97
C THR A 133 -9.59 -11.10 42.10
N ARG A 134 -9.16 -10.78 43.30
CA ARG A 134 -7.75 -10.48 43.61
C ARG A 134 -6.80 -11.60 43.19
N ALA A 135 -7.19 -12.87 43.40
CA ALA A 135 -6.40 -14.02 42.98
C ALA A 135 -6.23 -14.11 41.46
N GLN A 136 -7.30 -13.84 40.69
CA GLN A 136 -7.27 -13.84 39.23
C GLN A 136 -6.41 -12.71 38.68
N VAL A 137 -6.49 -11.52 39.27
CA VAL A 137 -5.67 -10.38 38.85
C VAL A 137 -4.19 -10.64 39.18
N LYS A 138 -3.88 -11.19 40.34
CA LYS A 138 -2.50 -11.57 40.70
C LYS A 138 -1.93 -12.63 39.75
N ALA A 139 -2.74 -13.58 39.30
CA ALA A 139 -2.33 -14.64 38.38
C ALA A 139 -2.17 -14.15 36.94
N ALA A 140 -2.97 -13.15 36.50
CA ALA A 140 -2.92 -12.59 35.18
C ALA A 140 -3.29 -11.09 35.21
N PRO A 141 -2.32 -10.20 35.48
CA PRO A 141 -2.55 -8.76 35.59
C PRO A 141 -2.94 -8.12 34.27
N PHE A 142 -2.54 -8.71 33.15
CA PHE A 142 -2.93 -8.29 31.80
C PHE A 142 -3.77 -9.38 31.15
N SER A 143 -4.92 -9.00 30.60
CA SER A 143 -5.82 -9.92 29.89
C SER A 143 -5.82 -9.68 28.40
N ALA A 144 -5.39 -10.65 27.65
CA ALA A 144 -5.41 -10.63 26.19
C ALA A 144 -6.84 -10.58 25.64
N VAL A 145 -7.09 -9.70 24.66
CA VAL A 145 -8.35 -9.60 23.93
C VAL A 145 -8.10 -10.01 22.47
N TYR A 146 -8.74 -11.12 22.08
CA TYR A 146 -8.57 -11.74 20.77
C TYR A 146 -9.58 -11.25 19.74
N PRO A 147 -9.25 -11.25 18.44
CA PRO A 147 -10.22 -11.15 17.36
C PRO A 147 -11.29 -12.22 17.50
N GLN A 148 -12.56 -11.84 17.29
CA GLN A 148 -13.72 -12.69 17.53
C GLN A 148 -14.51 -12.94 16.25
N THR A 149 -15.35 -13.98 16.26
CA THR A 149 -16.38 -14.22 15.26
C THR A 149 -17.69 -14.56 15.94
N GLU A 150 -18.78 -14.60 15.18
CA GLU A 150 -20.11 -14.92 15.71
C GLU A 150 -20.12 -16.24 16.49
N GLY A 151 -20.55 -16.17 17.74
CA GLY A 151 -20.62 -17.31 18.65
C GLY A 151 -19.28 -17.84 19.18
N LEU A 152 -18.15 -17.11 18.98
CA LEU A 152 -16.85 -17.42 19.56
C LEU A 152 -16.25 -16.17 20.20
N SER A 153 -16.40 -16.05 21.52
CA SER A 153 -15.93 -14.91 22.29
C SER A 153 -14.44 -14.99 22.63
N SER A 154 -13.80 -13.81 22.84
CA SER A 154 -12.41 -13.70 23.29
C SER A 154 -12.11 -14.53 24.56
N ALA A 155 -13.05 -14.61 25.49
CA ALA A 155 -12.90 -15.41 26.71
C ALA A 155 -12.81 -16.92 26.42
N VAL A 156 -13.53 -17.42 25.41
CA VAL A 156 -13.44 -18.83 24.98
C VAL A 156 -12.09 -19.07 24.31
N ILE A 157 -11.69 -18.18 23.40
CA ILE A 157 -10.37 -18.26 22.74
C ILE A 157 -9.25 -18.25 23.80
N GLY A 158 -9.28 -17.31 24.73
CA GLY A 158 -8.27 -17.20 25.79
C GLY A 158 -8.16 -18.43 26.67
N ARG A 159 -9.28 -19.13 26.97
CA ARG A 159 -9.25 -20.41 27.69
C ARG A 159 -8.56 -21.50 26.86
N CYS A 160 -8.89 -21.62 25.59
CA CYS A 160 -8.28 -22.60 24.70
C CYS A 160 -6.77 -22.34 24.53
N VAL A 161 -6.36 -21.07 24.36
CA VAL A 161 -4.96 -20.66 24.31
C VAL A 161 -4.24 -21.01 25.60
N ALA A 162 -4.84 -20.71 26.76
CA ALA A 162 -4.29 -21.05 28.07
C ALA A 162 -4.00 -22.54 28.20
N GLN A 163 -4.94 -23.37 27.78
CA GLN A 163 -4.83 -24.83 27.81
C GLN A 163 -3.76 -25.32 26.81
N ALA A 164 -3.69 -24.73 25.61
CA ALA A 164 -2.67 -25.03 24.62
C ALA A 164 -1.27 -24.74 25.16
N LEU A 165 -1.06 -23.59 25.80
CA LEU A 165 0.22 -23.21 26.42
C LEU A 165 0.68 -24.16 27.54
N GLU A 166 -0.24 -24.82 28.23
CA GLU A 166 0.05 -25.77 29.29
C GLU A 166 0.32 -27.19 28.79
N GLN A 167 -0.30 -27.57 27.68
CA GLN A 167 -0.28 -28.95 27.18
C GLN A 167 0.62 -29.18 25.97
N CYS A 168 1.00 -28.11 25.25
CA CYS A 168 1.82 -28.26 24.06
C CYS A 168 3.31 -28.40 24.35
N VAL A 169 3.96 -29.21 23.54
CA VAL A 169 5.41 -29.25 23.45
C VAL A 169 5.91 -27.87 22.98
N PRO A 170 6.96 -27.29 23.58
CA PRO A 170 7.52 -26.04 23.14
C PRO A 170 7.82 -26.01 21.64
N LEU A 171 7.44 -24.92 20.98
CA LEU A 171 7.75 -24.70 19.57
C LEU A 171 9.27 -24.62 19.36
N PRO A 172 9.81 -25.30 18.34
CA PRO A 172 11.21 -25.13 17.98
C PRO A 172 11.45 -23.68 17.54
N ASP A 173 12.60 -23.13 17.94
CA ASP A 173 12.95 -21.76 17.57
C ASP A 173 13.54 -21.74 16.13
N PRO A 174 12.93 -21.01 15.20
CA PRO A 174 13.46 -20.88 13.83
C PRO A 174 14.66 -19.94 13.75
N LEU A 175 14.91 -19.08 14.76
CA LEU A 175 16.03 -18.15 14.74
C LEU A 175 17.26 -18.73 15.44
N PRO A 176 18.43 -18.79 14.77
CA PRO A 176 19.68 -19.19 15.39
C PRO A 176 20.01 -18.36 16.66
N PRO A 177 20.70 -18.97 17.65
CA PRO A 177 21.01 -18.27 18.90
C PRO A 177 21.81 -16.97 18.73
N GLU A 178 22.68 -16.90 17.73
CA GLU A 178 23.46 -15.69 17.41
C GLU A 178 22.58 -14.54 16.95
N MET A 179 21.63 -14.81 16.10
CA MET A 179 20.66 -13.83 15.62
C MET A 179 19.79 -13.29 16.76
N ARG A 180 19.32 -14.18 17.64
CA ARG A 180 18.56 -13.78 18.84
C ARG A 180 19.38 -12.87 19.75
N ARG A 181 20.66 -13.16 19.96
CA ARG A 181 21.57 -12.31 20.74
C ARG A 181 21.79 -10.96 20.08
N ARG A 182 22.06 -10.92 18.76
CA ARG A 182 22.28 -9.68 17.97
C ARG A 182 21.13 -8.71 18.12
N TYR A 183 19.90 -9.20 18.03
CA TYR A 183 18.69 -8.36 18.06
C TYR A 183 18.02 -8.34 19.45
N ARG A 184 18.60 -8.96 20.47
CA ARG A 184 18.05 -9.06 21.83
C ARG A 184 16.61 -9.57 21.85
N LEU A 185 16.39 -10.70 21.16
CA LEU A 185 15.07 -11.32 21.02
C LEU A 185 14.92 -12.50 21.99
N PRO A 186 13.78 -12.67 22.67
CA PRO A 186 13.48 -13.87 23.44
C PRO A 186 13.37 -15.09 22.50
N ASP A 187 13.45 -16.30 23.05
CA ASP A 187 13.16 -17.50 22.28
C ASP A 187 11.68 -17.58 21.87
N LYS A 188 11.38 -18.41 20.85
CA LYS A 188 10.03 -18.51 20.27
C LYS A 188 8.98 -18.84 21.29
N TRP A 189 9.23 -19.84 22.16
CA TRP A 189 8.23 -20.30 23.12
C TRP A 189 7.98 -19.27 24.21
N ALA A 190 9.04 -18.63 24.72
CA ALA A 190 8.91 -17.52 25.66
C ALA A 190 8.10 -16.35 25.04
N ALA A 191 8.37 -15.98 23.80
CA ALA A 191 7.62 -14.92 23.10
C ALA A 191 6.13 -15.28 22.97
N VAL A 192 5.80 -16.52 22.60
CA VAL A 192 4.41 -16.99 22.51
C VAL A 192 3.73 -16.97 23.88
N ARG A 193 4.40 -17.34 24.94
CA ARG A 193 3.85 -17.25 26.31
C ARG A 193 3.63 -15.80 26.74
N MET A 194 4.62 -14.92 26.52
CA MET A 194 4.57 -13.50 26.87
C MET A 194 3.44 -12.76 26.10
N ILE A 195 3.22 -13.07 24.80
CA ILE A 195 2.18 -12.39 24.02
C ILE A 195 0.78 -12.77 24.47
N HIS A 196 0.57 -13.99 24.95
CA HIS A 196 -0.73 -14.48 25.41
C HIS A 196 -1.00 -14.26 26.90
N ARG A 197 0.03 -14.32 27.73
CA ARG A 197 -0.04 -14.17 29.20
C ARG A 197 1.11 -13.27 29.70
N PRO A 198 1.11 -11.99 29.36
CA PRO A 198 2.17 -11.09 29.79
C PRO A 198 2.07 -10.76 31.27
N ALA A 199 3.22 -10.67 31.95
CA ALA A 199 3.32 -10.16 33.30
C ALA A 199 3.35 -8.64 33.36
N GLY A 200 3.76 -7.97 32.25
CA GLY A 200 3.84 -6.52 32.14
C GLY A 200 3.96 -6.02 30.71
N PRO A 201 3.92 -4.68 30.51
CA PRO A 201 4.04 -4.05 29.18
C PRO A 201 5.37 -4.35 28.49
N GLU A 202 6.44 -4.55 29.25
CA GLU A 202 7.77 -4.87 28.74
C GLU A 202 7.78 -6.23 28.04
N GLU A 203 7.09 -7.23 28.62
CA GLU A 203 6.96 -8.55 28.00
C GLU A 203 6.14 -8.49 26.71
N ILE A 204 5.07 -7.69 26.67
CA ILE A 204 4.29 -7.48 25.46
C ILE A 204 5.18 -6.91 24.36
N THR A 205 5.98 -5.90 24.70
CA THR A 205 6.89 -5.25 23.74
C THR A 205 7.97 -6.20 23.24
N ALA A 206 8.58 -6.97 24.15
CA ALA A 206 9.61 -7.96 23.79
C ALA A 206 9.06 -9.09 22.91
N ALA A 207 7.88 -9.61 23.25
CA ALA A 207 7.20 -10.64 22.48
C ALA A 207 6.80 -10.14 21.09
N ARG A 208 6.18 -8.96 21.00
CA ARG A 208 5.83 -8.35 19.70
C ARG A 208 7.05 -8.17 18.83
N ARG A 209 8.14 -7.57 19.35
CA ARG A 209 9.38 -7.38 18.59
C ARG A 209 9.94 -8.69 18.05
N ARG A 210 9.91 -9.77 18.84
CA ARG A 210 10.36 -11.10 18.42
C ARG A 210 9.50 -11.67 17.30
N LEU A 211 8.19 -11.64 17.46
CA LEU A 211 7.24 -12.24 16.52
C LEU A 211 7.17 -11.44 15.21
N ILE A 212 7.20 -10.12 15.27
CA ILE A 212 7.26 -9.22 14.11
C ILE A 212 8.54 -9.48 13.30
N PHE A 213 9.71 -9.52 13.98
CA PHE A 213 10.97 -9.77 13.27
C PHE A 213 10.97 -11.13 12.56
N GLU A 214 10.48 -12.19 13.21
CA GLU A 214 10.38 -13.52 12.61
C GLU A 214 9.45 -13.53 11.39
N GLU A 215 8.27 -12.94 11.50
CA GLU A 215 7.30 -12.88 10.41
C GLU A 215 7.87 -12.16 9.20
N LEU A 216 8.51 -11.00 9.41
CA LEU A 216 9.14 -10.21 8.36
C LEU A 216 10.36 -10.90 7.76
N LEU A 217 11.17 -11.60 8.56
CA LEU A 217 12.31 -12.37 8.07
C LEU A 217 11.86 -13.53 7.18
N CYS A 218 10.86 -14.31 7.63
CA CYS A 218 10.29 -15.39 6.82
C CYS A 218 9.73 -14.86 5.49
N LEU A 219 9.07 -13.71 5.52
CA LEU A 219 8.55 -13.07 4.31
C LEU A 219 9.69 -12.67 3.36
N GLN A 220 10.74 -12.02 3.86
CA GLN A 220 11.89 -11.59 3.05
C GLN A 220 12.62 -12.78 2.44
N LEU A 221 12.85 -13.84 3.21
CA LEU A 221 13.45 -15.07 2.73
C LEU A 221 12.60 -15.74 1.64
N ALA A 222 11.28 -15.82 1.86
CA ALA A 222 10.36 -16.39 0.88
C ALA A 222 10.37 -15.61 -0.44
N LEU A 223 10.34 -14.27 -0.37
CA LEU A 223 10.41 -13.41 -1.55
C LEU A 223 11.74 -13.59 -2.29
N THR A 224 12.87 -13.60 -1.58
CA THR A 224 14.20 -13.73 -2.19
C THR A 224 14.42 -15.12 -2.81
N LEU A 225 13.98 -16.19 -2.12
CA LEU A 225 14.05 -17.55 -2.67
C LEU A 225 13.10 -17.75 -3.86
N SER A 226 11.92 -17.13 -3.83
CA SER A 226 10.99 -17.14 -4.96
C SER A 226 11.62 -16.47 -6.20
N ARG A 227 12.33 -15.35 -6.00
CA ARG A 227 13.10 -14.69 -7.07
C ARG A 227 14.16 -15.60 -7.66
N SER A 228 14.99 -16.20 -6.80
CA SER A 228 16.08 -17.07 -7.26
C SER A 228 15.56 -18.28 -8.06
N ARG A 229 14.42 -18.85 -7.64
CA ARG A 229 13.76 -19.95 -8.36
C ARG A 229 13.09 -19.50 -9.66
N GLY A 230 12.64 -18.24 -9.73
CA GLY A 230 12.01 -17.64 -10.91
C GLY A 230 12.99 -17.03 -11.91
N GLN A 231 14.27 -16.87 -11.56
CA GLN A 231 15.30 -16.37 -12.47
C GLN A 231 15.58 -17.40 -13.57
N GLN A 232 15.08 -17.11 -14.76
CA GLN A 232 15.37 -17.90 -15.94
C GLN A 232 16.67 -17.40 -16.59
N ARG A 233 17.42 -18.30 -17.22
CA ARG A 233 18.50 -17.87 -18.11
C ARG A 233 17.90 -17.03 -19.22
N THR A 234 18.48 -15.84 -19.44
CA THR A 234 18.02 -14.99 -20.54
C THR A 234 18.37 -15.61 -21.88
N SER A 235 17.47 -15.45 -22.86
CA SER A 235 17.76 -15.73 -24.26
C SER A 235 18.52 -14.59 -24.94
N ALA A 236 18.66 -13.44 -24.29
CA ALA A 236 19.26 -12.22 -24.81
C ALA A 236 20.48 -11.77 -24.00
N PRO A 237 21.57 -12.55 -23.94
CA PRO A 237 22.79 -12.12 -23.26
C PRO A 237 23.38 -10.91 -23.97
N MET A 238 23.73 -9.86 -23.21
CA MET A 238 24.30 -8.63 -23.75
C MET A 238 25.74 -8.44 -23.26
N GLU A 239 26.57 -7.84 -24.10
CA GLU A 239 27.91 -7.44 -23.74
C GLU A 239 27.92 -6.02 -23.19
N PRO A 240 28.79 -5.69 -22.23
CA PRO A 240 28.96 -4.34 -21.74
C PRO A 240 29.39 -3.41 -22.89
N ARG A 241 28.68 -2.29 -23.04
CA ARG A 241 29.01 -1.21 -23.98
C ARG A 241 28.94 0.14 -23.24
N PRO A 242 29.79 1.12 -23.63
CA PRO A 242 29.81 2.42 -22.96
C PRO A 242 28.51 3.20 -23.21
N LEU A 243 27.98 3.83 -22.14
CA LEU A 243 26.81 4.71 -22.22
C LEU A 243 27.19 6.18 -22.43
N GLU A 244 28.48 6.51 -22.37
CA GLU A 244 28.98 7.90 -22.55
C GLU A 244 28.55 8.53 -23.88
N PRO A 245 28.57 7.85 -25.04
CA PRO A 245 28.10 8.43 -26.28
C PRO A 245 26.62 8.81 -26.22
N PHE A 246 25.81 8.02 -25.52
CA PHE A 246 24.37 8.34 -25.30
C PHE A 246 24.21 9.60 -24.42
N TRP A 247 24.94 9.68 -23.30
CA TRP A 247 24.89 10.85 -22.42
C TRP A 247 25.40 12.12 -23.10
N ALA A 248 26.44 12.02 -23.90
CA ALA A 248 27.02 13.14 -24.64
C ALA A 248 26.10 13.69 -25.75
N SER A 249 25.15 12.91 -26.26
CA SER A 249 24.20 13.33 -27.29
C SER A 249 23.05 14.17 -26.74
N LEU A 250 22.86 14.20 -25.43
CA LEU A 250 21.74 14.91 -24.80
C LEU A 250 22.02 16.43 -24.72
N PRO A 251 20.99 17.27 -24.86
CA PRO A 251 21.12 18.72 -24.73
C PRO A 251 21.28 19.21 -23.28
N PHE A 252 21.30 18.31 -22.31
CA PHE A 252 21.43 18.59 -20.88
C PHE A 252 22.21 17.47 -20.18
N ALA A 253 22.82 17.79 -19.03
CA ALA A 253 23.49 16.79 -18.20
C ALA A 253 22.46 15.93 -17.44
N PRO A 254 22.62 14.58 -17.46
CA PRO A 254 21.80 13.71 -16.63
C PRO A 254 22.12 13.91 -15.14
N THR A 255 21.14 13.64 -14.27
CA THR A 255 21.35 13.64 -12.81
C THR A 255 22.19 12.44 -12.36
N GLY A 256 22.77 12.54 -11.16
CA GLY A 256 23.51 11.42 -10.55
C GLY A 256 22.63 10.18 -10.40
N ALA A 257 21.37 10.35 -10.00
CA ALA A 257 20.40 9.27 -9.88
C ALA A 257 20.07 8.59 -11.22
N GLN A 258 19.97 9.37 -12.31
CA GLN A 258 19.74 8.82 -13.65
C GLN A 258 20.93 8.00 -14.15
N ARG A 259 22.17 8.48 -13.93
CA ARG A 259 23.36 7.72 -14.29
C ARG A 259 23.47 6.41 -13.50
N ARG A 260 23.34 6.49 -12.18
CA ARG A 260 23.37 5.32 -11.30
C ARG A 260 22.32 4.26 -11.71
N ALA A 261 21.07 4.67 -11.94
CA ALA A 261 20.01 3.76 -12.35
C ALA A 261 20.26 3.13 -13.73
N ALA A 262 20.83 3.89 -14.69
CA ALA A 262 21.20 3.36 -15.99
C ALA A 262 22.37 2.36 -15.92
N GLU A 263 23.35 2.61 -15.05
CA GLU A 263 24.45 1.69 -14.78
C GLU A 263 23.97 0.38 -14.14
N GLU A 264 23.04 0.45 -13.17
CA GLU A 264 22.39 -0.73 -12.57
C GLU A 264 21.65 -1.56 -13.62
N ILE A 265 20.88 -0.90 -14.52
CA ILE A 265 20.19 -1.57 -15.63
C ILE A 265 21.19 -2.19 -16.60
N ALA A 266 22.24 -1.47 -16.97
CA ALA A 266 23.28 -1.98 -17.88
C ALA A 266 23.98 -3.20 -17.30
N ALA A 267 24.32 -3.16 -16.01
CA ALA A 267 24.91 -4.31 -15.32
C ALA A 267 23.98 -5.54 -15.35
N ASP A 268 22.67 -5.34 -15.12
CA ASP A 268 21.70 -6.44 -15.16
C ASP A 268 21.48 -6.99 -16.57
N LEU A 269 21.47 -6.15 -17.61
CA LEU A 269 21.34 -6.58 -19.00
C LEU A 269 22.51 -7.47 -19.44
N CYS A 270 23.68 -7.31 -18.82
CA CYS A 270 24.88 -8.11 -19.10
C CYS A 270 24.97 -9.40 -18.26
N ARG A 271 24.01 -9.68 -17.37
CA ARG A 271 23.97 -10.93 -16.60
C ARG A 271 23.44 -12.11 -17.43
N PRO A 272 23.84 -13.35 -17.11
CA PRO A 272 23.32 -14.55 -17.79
C PRO A 272 21.86 -14.86 -17.45
N THR A 273 21.27 -14.16 -16.48
CA THR A 273 19.87 -14.27 -16.04
C THR A 273 19.06 -13.08 -16.51
N SER A 274 17.77 -13.28 -16.78
CA SER A 274 16.89 -12.19 -17.20
C SER A 274 16.76 -11.13 -16.09
N MET A 275 16.99 -9.86 -16.45
CA MET A 275 16.69 -8.72 -15.58
C MET A 275 15.20 -8.67 -15.29
N ASN A 276 14.83 -8.40 -14.05
CA ASN A 276 13.46 -8.09 -13.64
C ASN A 276 13.52 -6.90 -12.67
N ARG A 277 13.47 -5.67 -13.20
CA ARG A 277 13.78 -4.45 -12.45
C ARG A 277 12.66 -3.42 -12.50
N LEU A 278 12.38 -2.79 -11.36
CA LEU A 278 11.50 -1.63 -11.20
C LEU A 278 12.33 -0.34 -11.18
N LEU A 279 12.06 0.55 -12.12
CA LEU A 279 12.57 1.92 -12.12
C LEU A 279 11.50 2.85 -11.51
N GLN A 280 11.75 3.30 -10.30
CA GLN A 280 10.85 4.14 -9.54
C GLN A 280 11.38 5.58 -9.48
N GLY A 281 10.47 6.54 -9.62
CA GLY A 281 10.83 7.95 -9.49
C GLY A 281 9.61 8.83 -9.64
N ASP A 282 9.69 10.04 -9.13
CA ASP A 282 8.61 11.02 -9.18
C ASP A 282 8.21 11.38 -10.63
N VAL A 283 7.07 12.02 -10.79
CA VAL A 283 6.63 12.54 -12.10
C VAL A 283 7.68 13.55 -12.61
N GLY A 284 8.21 13.28 -13.81
CA GLY A 284 9.23 14.12 -14.44
C GLY A 284 10.67 13.92 -13.91
N SER A 285 10.97 12.85 -13.18
CA SER A 285 12.34 12.46 -12.80
C SER A 285 13.20 11.94 -13.95
N GLY A 286 12.62 11.76 -15.14
CA GLY A 286 13.34 11.30 -16.33
C GLY A 286 13.44 9.78 -16.49
N LYS A 287 12.51 9.01 -15.98
CA LYS A 287 12.43 7.54 -16.15
C LYS A 287 12.57 7.09 -17.59
N THR A 288 11.89 7.76 -18.51
CA THR A 288 11.95 7.46 -19.96
C THR A 288 13.36 7.64 -20.53
N LEU A 289 14.14 8.58 -20.01
CA LEU A 289 15.52 8.80 -20.42
C LEU A 289 16.43 7.63 -19.98
N VAL A 290 16.24 7.15 -18.75
CA VAL A 290 16.97 5.97 -18.23
C VAL A 290 16.59 4.72 -19.02
N ALA A 291 15.30 4.56 -19.35
CA ALA A 291 14.85 3.47 -20.23
C ALA A 291 15.47 3.58 -21.64
N ALA A 292 15.63 4.81 -22.20
CA ALA A 292 16.30 5.02 -23.48
C ALA A 292 17.77 4.60 -23.46
N ALA A 293 18.49 4.79 -22.36
CA ALA A 293 19.85 4.29 -22.19
C ALA A 293 19.90 2.74 -22.24
N GLY A 294 18.93 2.06 -21.62
CA GLY A 294 18.79 0.60 -21.73
C GLY A 294 18.46 0.12 -23.15
N ILE A 295 17.57 0.84 -23.85
CA ILE A 295 17.23 0.57 -25.26
C ILE A 295 18.46 0.75 -26.14
N TYR A 296 19.24 1.81 -25.93
CA TYR A 296 20.49 2.06 -26.65
C TYR A 296 21.48 0.90 -26.47
N LEU A 297 21.67 0.43 -25.25
CA LEU A 297 22.55 -0.72 -24.97
C LEU A 297 22.04 -2.00 -25.65
N ALA A 298 20.75 -2.27 -25.60
CA ALA A 298 20.16 -3.43 -26.27
C ALA A 298 20.36 -3.38 -27.79
N ALA A 299 20.17 -2.22 -28.41
CA ALA A 299 20.37 -2.02 -29.82
C ALA A 299 21.83 -2.18 -30.25
N LEU A 300 22.80 -1.70 -29.46
CA LEU A 300 24.24 -1.93 -29.69
C LEU A 300 24.63 -3.42 -29.66
N ASN A 301 23.84 -4.24 -28.98
CA ASN A 301 23.98 -5.70 -28.94
C ASN A 301 23.11 -6.42 -30.00
N GLY A 302 22.45 -5.68 -30.90
CA GLY A 302 21.61 -6.25 -31.97
C GLY A 302 20.27 -6.81 -31.48
N TRP A 303 19.79 -6.40 -30.29
CA TRP A 303 18.52 -6.80 -29.73
C TRP A 303 17.44 -5.72 -29.91
N GLN A 304 16.22 -6.15 -30.23
CA GLN A 304 15.05 -5.27 -30.27
C GLN A 304 14.55 -5.00 -28.85
N SER A 305 13.97 -3.82 -28.68
CA SER A 305 13.29 -3.42 -27.43
C SER A 305 11.79 -3.19 -27.69
N ALA A 306 10.96 -3.48 -26.67
CA ALA A 306 9.53 -3.21 -26.71
C ALA A 306 9.15 -2.32 -25.52
N LEU A 307 8.46 -1.19 -25.75
CA LEU A 307 7.92 -0.31 -24.72
C LEU A 307 6.39 -0.33 -24.77
N MET A 308 5.79 -0.75 -23.68
CA MET A 308 4.35 -0.80 -23.51
C MET A 308 3.85 0.36 -22.65
N ALA A 309 3.00 1.21 -23.24
CA ALA A 309 2.35 2.33 -22.59
C ALA A 309 0.88 2.03 -22.27
N PRO A 310 0.30 2.60 -21.21
CA PRO A 310 -1.08 2.29 -20.79
C PRO A 310 -2.16 2.82 -21.73
N THR A 311 -1.84 3.84 -22.53
CA THR A 311 -2.79 4.47 -23.47
C THR A 311 -2.13 4.77 -24.81
N GLU A 312 -2.95 4.88 -25.87
CA GLU A 312 -2.44 5.20 -27.22
C GLU A 312 -1.79 6.57 -27.30
N ILE A 313 -2.32 7.56 -26.56
CA ILE A 313 -1.76 8.92 -26.54
C ILE A 313 -0.33 8.89 -25.96
N LEU A 314 -0.13 8.15 -24.86
CA LEU A 314 1.20 7.97 -24.29
C LEU A 314 2.14 7.19 -25.21
N ALA A 315 1.62 6.16 -25.89
CA ALA A 315 2.42 5.39 -26.84
C ALA A 315 2.93 6.29 -27.98
N VAL A 316 2.08 7.15 -28.54
CA VAL A 316 2.47 8.13 -29.56
C VAL A 316 3.53 9.09 -29.02
N GLN A 317 3.29 9.68 -27.84
CA GLN A 317 4.23 10.61 -27.22
C GLN A 317 5.59 9.95 -26.91
N HIS A 318 5.60 8.72 -26.38
CA HIS A 318 6.83 7.97 -26.17
C HIS A 318 7.55 7.67 -27.48
N ALA A 319 6.82 7.28 -28.53
CA ALA A 319 7.42 7.00 -29.84
C ALA A 319 8.10 8.24 -30.41
N GLU A 320 7.43 9.41 -30.38
CA GLU A 320 7.99 10.68 -30.88
C GLU A 320 9.22 11.13 -30.08
N ASN A 321 9.14 11.07 -28.75
CA ASN A 321 10.22 11.49 -27.89
C ASN A 321 11.44 10.56 -28.00
N LEU A 322 11.23 9.24 -27.99
CA LEU A 322 12.29 8.26 -28.14
C LEU A 322 12.89 8.26 -29.54
N GLN A 323 12.09 8.49 -30.60
CA GLN A 323 12.62 8.66 -31.95
C GLN A 323 13.60 9.84 -32.00
N LYS A 324 13.27 11.00 -31.38
CA LYS A 324 14.17 12.16 -31.32
C LYS A 324 15.44 11.86 -30.54
N THR A 325 15.31 11.19 -29.39
CA THR A 325 16.44 10.86 -28.49
C THR A 325 17.38 9.82 -29.12
N LEU A 326 16.84 8.87 -29.86
CA LEU A 326 17.59 7.74 -30.43
C LEU A 326 18.02 7.96 -31.90
N ALA A 327 17.48 8.98 -32.55
CA ALA A 327 17.83 9.33 -33.93
C ALA A 327 19.33 9.56 -34.19
N PRO A 328 20.12 10.19 -33.29
CA PRO A 328 21.56 10.36 -33.48
C PRO A 328 22.33 9.04 -33.66
N PHE A 329 21.76 7.92 -33.18
CA PHE A 329 22.35 6.58 -33.26
C PHE A 329 21.79 5.74 -34.40
N GLY A 330 20.94 6.33 -35.26
CA GLY A 330 20.33 5.63 -36.39
C GLY A 330 19.26 4.61 -36.00
N LEU A 331 18.77 4.61 -34.74
CA LEU A 331 17.80 3.64 -34.25
C LEU A 331 16.38 3.98 -34.73
N ARG A 332 15.65 2.98 -35.16
CA ARG A 332 14.31 3.12 -35.75
C ARG A 332 13.24 2.71 -34.76
N VAL A 333 12.27 3.62 -34.57
CA VAL A 333 11.14 3.40 -33.67
C VAL A 333 9.88 3.08 -34.46
N ALA A 334 9.25 1.96 -34.17
CA ALA A 334 7.95 1.58 -34.73
C ALA A 334 6.83 1.80 -33.69
N LEU A 335 5.73 2.41 -34.12
CA LEU A 335 4.51 2.56 -33.31
C LEU A 335 3.53 1.45 -33.64
N LEU A 336 2.91 0.82 -32.60
CA LEU A 336 1.90 -0.21 -32.76
C LEU A 336 0.73 0.02 -31.78
N THR A 337 -0.39 0.56 -32.29
CA THR A 337 -1.61 0.82 -31.49
C THR A 337 -2.83 0.16 -32.10
N GLY A 338 -3.92 0.07 -31.31
CA GLY A 338 -5.17 -0.55 -31.75
C GLY A 338 -5.89 0.25 -32.81
N SER A 339 -5.79 1.58 -32.82
CA SER A 339 -6.50 2.51 -33.73
C SER A 339 -5.81 2.72 -35.07
N MET A 340 -4.62 2.12 -35.29
CA MET A 340 -3.89 2.26 -36.56
C MET A 340 -4.66 1.68 -37.74
N LYS A 341 -4.56 2.35 -38.92
CA LYS A 341 -5.08 1.83 -40.20
C LYS A 341 -4.42 0.50 -40.54
N ALA A 342 -5.18 -0.42 -41.14
CA ALA A 342 -4.71 -1.79 -41.43
C ALA A 342 -3.39 -1.84 -42.21
N ALA A 343 -3.20 -0.96 -43.21
CA ALA A 343 -1.98 -0.89 -44.01
C ALA A 343 -0.75 -0.48 -43.14
N ALA A 344 -0.88 0.55 -42.28
CA ALA A 344 0.18 1.00 -41.40
C ALA A 344 0.51 -0.06 -40.35
N LYS A 345 -0.51 -0.73 -39.79
CA LYS A 345 -0.34 -1.83 -38.87
C LYS A 345 0.41 -3.01 -39.51
N LYS A 346 0.07 -3.38 -40.73
CA LYS A 346 0.77 -4.44 -41.50
C LYS A 346 2.23 -4.08 -41.74
N ALA A 347 2.52 -2.83 -42.10
CA ALA A 347 3.89 -2.35 -42.30
C ALA A 347 4.70 -2.39 -41.01
N ALA A 348 4.11 -1.93 -39.90
CA ALA A 348 4.76 -1.99 -38.58
C ALA A 348 5.08 -3.45 -38.15
N LEU A 349 4.12 -4.37 -38.33
CA LEU A 349 4.30 -5.77 -38.03
C LEU A 349 5.41 -6.41 -38.88
N ALA A 350 5.50 -6.08 -40.16
CA ALA A 350 6.58 -6.54 -41.02
C ALA A 350 7.93 -6.00 -40.57
N ALA A 351 8.05 -4.71 -40.26
CA ALA A 351 9.27 -4.11 -39.76
C ALA A 351 9.75 -4.74 -38.43
N ILE A 352 8.83 -5.13 -37.56
CA ILE A 352 9.13 -5.83 -36.31
C ILE A 352 9.68 -7.23 -36.60
N ALA A 353 8.99 -7.99 -37.42
CA ALA A 353 9.34 -9.37 -37.76
C ALA A 353 10.67 -9.49 -38.54
N ASN A 354 10.96 -8.49 -39.39
CA ASN A 354 12.21 -8.44 -40.17
C ASN A 354 13.41 -7.89 -39.34
N GLY A 355 13.19 -7.44 -38.09
CA GLY A 355 14.26 -6.80 -37.30
C GLY A 355 14.64 -5.40 -37.78
N GLU A 356 13.80 -4.76 -38.58
CA GLU A 356 14.04 -3.41 -39.08
C GLU A 356 13.73 -2.33 -38.02
N ALA A 357 12.85 -2.61 -37.06
CA ALA A 357 12.57 -1.76 -35.92
C ALA A 357 13.45 -2.16 -34.73
N ASP A 358 14.22 -1.22 -34.21
CA ASP A 358 15.07 -1.41 -33.02
C ASP A 358 14.25 -1.25 -31.73
N LEU A 359 13.26 -0.36 -31.75
CA LEU A 359 12.30 -0.13 -30.67
C LEU A 359 10.87 -0.21 -31.20
N VAL A 360 10.03 -0.94 -30.49
CA VAL A 360 8.57 -0.99 -30.73
C VAL A 360 7.87 -0.33 -29.56
N VAL A 361 7.13 0.74 -29.82
CA VAL A 361 6.32 1.43 -28.81
C VAL A 361 4.85 1.17 -29.10
N GLY A 362 4.07 0.79 -28.10
CA GLY A 362 2.65 0.58 -28.28
C GLY A 362 1.88 0.37 -26.98
N THR A 363 0.62 0.00 -27.13
CA THR A 363 -0.24 -0.39 -26.03
C THR A 363 -0.21 -1.93 -25.85
N HIS A 364 -1.22 -2.50 -25.18
CA HIS A 364 -1.40 -3.96 -25.15
C HIS A 364 -1.42 -4.63 -26.55
N ALA A 365 -1.55 -3.88 -27.61
CA ALA A 365 -1.43 -4.39 -28.99
C ALA A 365 -0.07 -5.07 -29.25
N VAL A 366 0.99 -4.67 -28.56
CA VAL A 366 2.33 -5.29 -28.63
C VAL A 366 2.31 -6.74 -28.12
N LEU A 367 1.37 -7.07 -27.22
CA LEU A 367 1.17 -8.43 -26.68
C LEU A 367 0.36 -9.34 -27.62
N GLY A 368 -0.25 -8.78 -28.66
CA GLY A 368 -1.12 -9.51 -29.60
C GLY A 368 -0.46 -10.76 -30.19
N THR A 369 -1.23 -11.81 -30.43
CA THR A 369 -0.73 -13.10 -30.94
C THR A 369 -0.05 -12.99 -32.33
N GLY A 370 -0.38 -11.95 -33.10
CA GLY A 370 0.22 -11.67 -34.42
C GLY A 370 1.48 -10.80 -34.40
N VAL A 371 2.05 -10.48 -33.23
CA VAL A 371 3.28 -9.71 -33.13
C VAL A 371 4.44 -10.68 -32.89
N GLU A 372 5.31 -10.83 -33.85
CA GLU A 372 6.51 -11.67 -33.79
C GLU A 372 7.73 -10.76 -33.85
N PHE A 373 8.61 -10.86 -32.85
CA PHE A 373 9.88 -10.14 -32.82
C PHE A 373 10.97 -11.01 -33.43
N ALA A 374 11.84 -10.42 -34.26
CA ALA A 374 13.01 -11.12 -34.75
C ALA A 374 13.99 -11.46 -33.58
N ARG A 375 14.21 -10.51 -32.68
CA ARG A 375 15.17 -10.61 -31.56
C ARG A 375 14.75 -9.72 -30.37
N LEU A 376 13.70 -10.04 -29.64
CA LEU A 376 13.32 -9.27 -28.45
C LEU A 376 14.28 -9.52 -27.29
N GLY A 377 15.05 -8.49 -26.87
CA GLY A 377 15.97 -8.57 -25.73
C GLY A 377 15.50 -7.81 -24.51
N LEU A 378 14.82 -6.66 -24.69
CA LEU A 378 14.37 -5.80 -23.61
C LEU A 378 12.88 -5.46 -23.74
N ALA A 379 12.13 -5.78 -22.69
CA ALA A 379 10.72 -5.40 -22.56
C ALA A 379 10.57 -4.33 -21.48
N ILE A 380 9.89 -3.22 -21.80
CA ILE A 380 9.68 -2.08 -20.91
C ILE A 380 8.19 -1.89 -20.71
N VAL A 381 7.74 -1.77 -19.48
CA VAL A 381 6.33 -1.52 -19.12
C VAL A 381 6.24 -0.20 -18.37
N ASP A 382 5.49 0.77 -18.91
CA ASP A 382 5.25 2.04 -18.24
C ASP A 382 3.96 2.01 -17.42
N GLU A 383 3.95 2.66 -16.24
CA GLU A 383 2.81 2.75 -15.32
C GLU A 383 2.25 1.38 -14.89
N GLN A 384 3.06 0.60 -14.19
CA GLN A 384 2.82 -0.78 -13.79
C GLN A 384 1.43 -1.06 -13.18
N HIS A 385 0.88 -0.14 -12.37
CA HIS A 385 -0.39 -0.35 -11.64
C HIS A 385 -1.59 -0.56 -12.57
N ARG A 386 -1.45 -0.29 -13.86
CA ARG A 386 -2.49 -0.52 -14.89
C ARG A 386 -2.34 -1.86 -15.62
N PHE A 387 -1.25 -2.60 -15.37
CA PHE A 387 -0.97 -3.89 -16.02
C PHE A 387 -0.92 -5.04 -15.01
N GLY A 388 -1.73 -6.08 -15.24
CA GLY A 388 -1.76 -7.26 -14.39
C GLY A 388 -0.52 -8.18 -14.54
N VAL A 389 -0.26 -9.04 -13.55
CA VAL A 389 0.81 -10.04 -13.56
C VAL A 389 0.77 -10.92 -14.83
N ARG A 390 -0.43 -11.28 -15.32
CA ARG A 390 -0.61 -12.07 -16.55
C ARG A 390 -0.04 -11.42 -17.79
N GLN A 391 -0.14 -10.10 -17.94
CA GLN A 391 0.36 -9.38 -19.13
C GLN A 391 1.89 -9.32 -19.13
N ARG A 392 2.52 -9.18 -17.96
CA ARG A 392 3.98 -9.28 -17.80
C ARG A 392 4.49 -10.66 -18.20
N SER A 393 3.84 -11.72 -17.74
CA SER A 393 4.17 -13.11 -18.09
C SER A 393 3.98 -13.40 -19.57
N GLN A 394 2.99 -12.80 -20.23
CA GLN A 394 2.79 -12.93 -21.67
C GLN A 394 3.92 -12.27 -22.48
N LEU A 395 4.40 -11.10 -22.04
CA LEU A 395 5.51 -10.42 -22.72
C LEU A 395 6.81 -11.20 -22.53
N ALA A 396 7.06 -11.69 -21.31
CA ALA A 396 8.19 -12.56 -21.00
C ALA A 396 8.15 -13.90 -21.77
N GLY A 397 6.97 -14.44 -22.05
CA GLY A 397 6.80 -15.70 -22.80
C GLY A 397 7.03 -15.59 -24.31
N LYS A 398 7.01 -14.37 -24.90
CA LYS A 398 7.13 -14.19 -26.34
C LYS A 398 8.53 -14.44 -26.93
N ALA A 399 9.58 -14.41 -26.13
CA ALA A 399 10.95 -14.44 -26.66
C ALA A 399 11.93 -15.20 -25.76
N GLY A 400 11.49 -16.23 -25.04
CA GLY A 400 12.41 -17.06 -24.26
C GLY A 400 13.11 -16.31 -23.11
N ALA A 401 12.37 -15.57 -22.27
CA ALA A 401 12.83 -14.78 -21.11
C ALA A 401 13.69 -13.54 -21.48
N PRO A 402 13.12 -12.52 -22.15
CA PRO A 402 13.78 -11.23 -22.34
C PRO A 402 13.96 -10.52 -20.99
N HIS A 403 14.85 -9.53 -20.94
CA HIS A 403 14.99 -8.64 -19.81
C HIS A 403 13.72 -7.78 -19.63
N LEU A 404 13.26 -7.58 -18.41
CA LEU A 404 12.07 -6.80 -18.08
C LEU A 404 12.43 -5.57 -17.24
N LEU A 405 12.07 -4.40 -17.73
CA LEU A 405 12.13 -3.13 -17.01
C LEU A 405 10.71 -2.60 -16.80
N VAL A 406 10.34 -2.40 -15.56
CA VAL A 406 9.04 -1.82 -15.17
C VAL A 406 9.26 -0.41 -14.68
N MET A 407 8.46 0.56 -15.14
CA MET A 407 8.53 1.94 -14.68
C MET A 407 7.29 2.31 -13.88
N SER A 408 7.47 3.07 -12.79
CA SER A 408 6.37 3.60 -11.98
C SER A 408 6.59 5.07 -11.65
N ALA A 409 5.55 5.88 -11.85
CA ALA A 409 5.50 7.28 -11.42
C ALA A 409 4.87 7.46 -10.04
N THR A 410 4.32 6.39 -9.44
CA THR A 410 3.91 6.42 -8.04
C THR A 410 5.13 6.22 -7.17
N PRO A 411 5.57 7.22 -6.41
CA PRO A 411 6.53 6.98 -5.36
C PRO A 411 5.86 6.09 -4.31
N ILE A 412 6.42 4.92 -4.11
CA ILE A 412 6.03 4.00 -3.03
C ILE A 412 7.18 4.04 -2.03
N PRO A 413 6.94 4.10 -0.72
CA PRO A 413 8.00 4.03 0.26
C PRO A 413 8.95 2.87 -0.03
N ARG A 414 10.26 3.10 0.09
CA ARG A 414 11.29 2.08 -0.20
C ARG A 414 10.99 0.72 0.44
N THR A 415 10.50 0.76 1.67
CA THR A 415 10.12 -0.42 2.44
C THR A 415 9.00 -1.21 1.81
N LEU A 416 7.97 -0.52 1.33
CA LEU A 416 6.83 -1.16 0.68
C LEU A 416 7.16 -1.64 -0.73
N SER A 417 8.00 -0.91 -1.48
CA SER A 417 8.37 -1.33 -2.83
C SER A 417 9.07 -2.69 -2.83
N LEU A 418 9.92 -2.95 -1.84
CA LEU A 418 10.61 -4.23 -1.67
C LEU A 418 9.68 -5.40 -1.31
N LEU A 419 8.52 -5.11 -0.71
CA LEU A 419 7.51 -6.11 -0.36
C LEU A 419 6.48 -6.29 -1.47
N VAL A 420 5.97 -5.19 -2.01
CA VAL A 420 4.94 -5.21 -3.07
C VAL A 420 5.49 -5.79 -4.37
N TYR A 421 6.75 -5.49 -4.64
CA TYR A 421 7.45 -5.92 -5.85
C TYR A 421 8.58 -6.89 -5.50
N GLY A 422 8.32 -7.79 -4.57
CA GLY A 422 9.28 -8.75 -4.05
C GLY A 422 10.02 -9.58 -5.10
N ASP A 423 9.50 -9.62 -6.33
CA ASP A 423 10.10 -10.27 -7.50
C ASP A 423 10.95 -9.31 -8.37
N LEU A 424 11.02 -8.01 -8.05
CA LEU A 424 11.75 -7.01 -8.82
C LEU A 424 12.94 -6.43 -8.04
N ASP A 425 14.07 -6.22 -8.72
CA ASP A 425 15.11 -5.32 -8.26
C ASP A 425 14.65 -3.86 -8.40
N VAL A 426 15.07 -2.95 -7.54
CA VAL A 426 14.56 -1.58 -7.52
C VAL A 426 15.67 -0.57 -7.74
N SER A 427 15.51 0.27 -8.77
CA SER A 427 16.30 1.49 -8.99
C SER A 427 15.45 2.71 -8.70
N ILE A 428 15.99 3.67 -7.94
CA ILE A 428 15.26 4.86 -7.50
C ILE A 428 15.87 6.11 -8.10
N LEU A 429 15.01 6.95 -8.70
CA LEU A 429 15.33 8.31 -9.13
C LEU A 429 14.87 9.29 -8.05
N ASP A 430 15.75 9.59 -7.13
CA ASP A 430 15.54 10.49 -5.99
C ASP A 430 15.98 11.94 -6.26
N GLU A 431 16.36 12.25 -7.49
CA GLU A 431 16.75 13.58 -7.96
C GLU A 431 15.81 14.04 -9.07
N LEU A 432 15.49 15.33 -9.08
CA LEU A 432 14.79 15.98 -10.19
C LEU A 432 15.79 16.59 -11.17
N PRO A 433 15.49 16.57 -12.50
CA PRO A 433 16.34 17.21 -13.50
C PRO A 433 16.53 18.71 -13.20
N PRO A 434 17.73 19.28 -13.50
CA PRO A 434 17.99 20.69 -13.30
C PRO A 434 17.06 21.55 -14.16
N GLY A 435 16.66 22.73 -13.62
CA GLY A 435 15.77 23.68 -14.30
C GLY A 435 14.27 23.47 -14.01
N ARG A 436 13.88 22.44 -13.31
CA ARG A 436 12.48 22.25 -12.88
C ARG A 436 12.19 23.08 -11.62
N MET A 437 11.28 24.04 -11.73
CA MET A 437 10.88 24.87 -10.59
C MET A 437 9.86 24.11 -9.70
N PRO A 438 9.97 24.23 -8.37
CA PRO A 438 8.99 23.65 -7.45
C PRO A 438 7.59 24.23 -7.71
N ILE A 439 6.57 23.36 -7.70
CA ILE A 439 5.17 23.76 -7.91
C ILE A 439 4.62 24.32 -6.60
N LYS A 440 4.24 25.60 -6.59
CA LYS A 440 3.61 26.22 -5.43
C LYS A 440 2.21 25.64 -5.24
N THR A 441 1.96 25.06 -4.07
CA THR A 441 0.69 24.42 -3.76
C THR A 441 -0.05 25.18 -2.67
N TYR A 442 -1.33 25.46 -2.88
CA TYR A 442 -2.20 26.16 -1.94
C TYR A 442 -3.46 25.34 -1.65
N ALA A 443 -3.84 25.24 -0.38
CA ALA A 443 -5.11 24.69 0.04
C ALA A 443 -6.04 25.84 0.43
N VAL A 444 -7.20 25.92 -0.23
CA VAL A 444 -8.17 27.01 -0.04
C VAL A 444 -9.58 26.47 0.12
N THR A 445 -10.45 27.26 0.74
CA THR A 445 -11.89 26.94 0.83
C THR A 445 -12.64 27.48 -0.40
N GLY A 446 -13.79 26.91 -0.70
CA GLY A 446 -14.64 27.35 -1.82
C GLY A 446 -15.09 28.83 -1.72
N LYS A 447 -15.00 29.45 -0.54
CA LYS A 447 -15.25 30.90 -0.36
C LYS A 447 -14.30 31.76 -1.21
N LYS A 448 -13.08 31.29 -1.47
CA LYS A 448 -12.08 31.96 -2.31
C LYS A 448 -12.19 31.64 -3.80
N ARG A 449 -13.22 30.95 -4.22
CA ARG A 449 -13.37 30.51 -5.63
C ARG A 449 -13.37 31.68 -6.61
N ARG A 450 -14.04 32.81 -6.28
CA ARG A 450 -14.04 34.00 -7.15
C ARG A 450 -12.65 34.60 -7.35
N ASP A 451 -11.88 34.73 -6.26
CA ASP A 451 -10.51 35.25 -6.31
C ASP A 451 -9.60 34.32 -7.11
N MET A 452 -9.79 33.02 -6.94
CA MET A 452 -9.08 32.00 -7.71
C MET A 452 -9.37 32.15 -9.22
N PHE A 453 -10.62 32.26 -9.63
CA PHE A 453 -10.97 32.40 -11.04
C PHE A 453 -10.42 33.71 -11.64
N ALA A 454 -10.41 34.81 -10.88
CA ALA A 454 -9.74 36.05 -11.27
C ALA A 454 -8.22 35.85 -11.46
N TYR A 455 -7.60 35.03 -10.62
CA TYR A 455 -6.19 34.65 -10.80
C TYR A 455 -5.97 33.78 -12.05
N LEU A 456 -6.86 32.78 -12.29
CA LEU A 456 -6.80 31.95 -13.49
C LEU A 456 -6.90 32.78 -14.77
N ASP A 457 -7.80 33.76 -14.80
CA ASP A 457 -7.95 34.65 -15.97
C ASP A 457 -6.69 35.43 -16.26
N LYS A 458 -5.96 35.93 -15.23
CA LYS A 458 -4.66 36.57 -15.38
C LYS A 458 -3.60 35.62 -15.94
N CYS A 459 -3.56 34.37 -15.45
CA CYS A 459 -2.63 33.35 -15.95
C CYS A 459 -2.90 33.02 -17.43
N ILE A 460 -4.18 32.88 -17.81
CA ILE A 460 -4.58 32.62 -19.19
C ILE A 460 -4.22 33.80 -20.09
N ALA A 461 -4.45 35.03 -19.63
CA ALA A 461 -4.03 36.23 -20.35
C ALA A 461 -2.51 36.33 -20.55
N ALA A 462 -1.72 35.74 -19.62
CA ALA A 462 -0.27 35.60 -19.75
C ALA A 462 0.18 34.42 -20.63
N GLY A 463 -0.75 33.71 -21.30
CA GLY A 463 -0.47 32.61 -22.22
C GLY A 463 -0.32 31.23 -21.55
N GLN A 464 -0.65 31.12 -20.26
CA GLN A 464 -0.68 29.83 -19.58
C GLN A 464 -2.01 29.10 -19.80
N GLN A 465 -1.96 27.76 -19.77
CA GLN A 465 -3.15 26.91 -19.81
C GLN A 465 -3.45 26.35 -18.42
N VAL A 466 -4.71 26.04 -18.16
CA VAL A 466 -5.24 25.65 -16.86
C VAL A 466 -5.91 24.29 -16.93
N TYR A 467 -5.57 23.40 -15.99
CA TYR A 467 -6.35 22.20 -15.69
C TYR A 467 -7.29 22.44 -14.51
N ILE A 468 -8.54 22.00 -14.64
CA ILE A 468 -9.51 21.94 -13.53
C ILE A 468 -9.99 20.49 -13.40
N VAL A 469 -9.71 19.88 -12.26
CA VAL A 469 -10.07 18.48 -11.98
C VAL A 469 -11.24 18.44 -11.00
N CYS A 470 -12.33 17.80 -11.43
CA CYS A 470 -13.51 17.55 -10.60
C CYS A 470 -13.53 16.07 -10.17
N PRO A 471 -13.83 15.74 -8.90
CA PRO A 471 -13.88 14.36 -8.45
C PRO A 471 -15.03 13.59 -9.12
N LEU A 472 -14.83 12.29 -9.35
CA LEU A 472 -15.92 11.35 -9.55
C LEU A 472 -16.66 11.17 -8.21
N ILE A 473 -17.98 11.11 -8.26
CA ILE A 473 -18.78 10.73 -7.09
C ILE A 473 -18.65 9.20 -6.98
N GLU A 474 -17.96 8.74 -5.93
CA GLU A 474 -17.70 7.36 -5.46
C GLU A 474 -17.37 6.26 -6.50
N GLU A 475 -16.34 5.47 -6.19
CA GLU A 475 -16.04 4.20 -6.87
C GLU A 475 -17.20 3.22 -6.63
N GLY A 476 -18.02 3.00 -7.66
CA GLY A 476 -19.12 2.03 -7.62
C GLY A 476 -20.49 2.57 -8.04
N GLU A 477 -20.76 3.87 -7.90
CA GLU A 477 -22.01 4.47 -8.37
C GLU A 477 -21.82 5.30 -9.64
N ASN A 478 -22.33 4.75 -10.75
CA ASN A 478 -22.63 5.41 -12.02
C ASN A 478 -21.65 6.51 -12.50
N THR A 479 -20.75 6.12 -13.40
CA THR A 479 -19.97 7.02 -14.31
C THR A 479 -20.83 8.13 -14.95
N ALA A 480 -22.15 8.00 -14.90
CA ALA A 480 -23.12 9.00 -15.33
C ALA A 480 -23.15 10.24 -14.42
N GLN A 481 -23.02 10.07 -13.11
CA GLN A 481 -23.09 11.17 -12.14
C GLN A 481 -21.81 12.01 -12.14
N GLY A 482 -20.64 11.42 -12.28
CA GLY A 482 -19.37 12.15 -12.41
C GLY A 482 -19.29 12.98 -13.69
N MET A 483 -19.83 12.45 -14.80
CA MET A 483 -19.97 13.22 -16.05
C MET A 483 -20.90 14.40 -15.87
N GLN A 484 -22.05 14.20 -15.19
CA GLN A 484 -23.00 15.26 -14.93
C GLN A 484 -22.39 16.34 -14.02
N ALA A 485 -21.63 15.97 -13.00
CA ALA A 485 -20.94 16.90 -12.13
C ALA A 485 -19.92 17.77 -12.89
N ALA A 486 -19.09 17.18 -13.75
CA ALA A 486 -18.14 17.95 -14.56
C ALA A 486 -18.82 18.85 -15.59
N LYS A 487 -19.91 18.41 -16.22
CA LYS A 487 -20.72 19.23 -17.12
C LYS A 487 -21.39 20.38 -16.36
N THR A 488 -22.00 20.10 -15.22
CA THR A 488 -22.63 21.11 -14.37
C THR A 488 -21.61 22.14 -13.90
N TYR A 489 -20.41 21.69 -13.48
CA TYR A 489 -19.32 22.59 -13.10
C TYR A 489 -18.89 23.47 -14.27
N LEU A 490 -18.75 22.90 -15.47
CA LEU A 490 -18.39 23.64 -16.67
C LEU A 490 -19.43 24.75 -16.97
N GLU A 491 -20.74 24.41 -16.99
CA GLU A 491 -21.79 25.33 -17.40
C GLU A 491 -22.14 26.37 -16.31
N GLN A 492 -22.16 25.96 -15.04
CA GLN A 492 -22.60 26.80 -13.94
C GLN A 492 -21.48 27.55 -13.21
N VAL A 493 -20.23 27.07 -13.30
CA VAL A 493 -19.10 27.66 -12.58
C VAL A 493 -18.03 28.17 -13.54
N ALA A 494 -17.45 27.32 -14.39
CA ALA A 494 -16.29 27.69 -15.17
C ALA A 494 -16.62 28.72 -16.26
N LYS A 495 -17.66 28.50 -17.08
CA LYS A 495 -18.04 29.43 -18.14
C LYS A 495 -18.46 30.82 -17.61
N PRO A 496 -19.30 30.94 -16.56
CA PRO A 496 -19.68 32.24 -16.02
C PRO A 496 -18.52 33.02 -15.41
N LEU A 497 -17.51 32.33 -14.83
CA LEU A 497 -16.38 32.96 -14.16
C LEU A 497 -15.16 33.18 -15.08
N LEU A 498 -15.15 32.57 -16.29
CA LEU A 498 -14.13 32.75 -17.32
C LEU A 498 -14.78 33.10 -18.67
N PRO A 499 -15.46 34.26 -18.77
CA PRO A 499 -16.16 34.63 -20.00
C PRO A 499 -15.16 34.82 -21.15
N GLY A 500 -15.53 34.32 -22.35
CA GLY A 500 -14.70 34.45 -23.54
C GLY A 500 -13.48 33.53 -23.64
N ARG A 501 -13.20 32.67 -22.62
CA ARG A 501 -12.13 31.68 -22.65
C ARG A 501 -12.58 30.39 -23.33
N ARG A 502 -11.66 29.72 -24.03
CA ARG A 502 -11.91 28.48 -24.76
C ARG A 502 -11.75 27.30 -23.77
N ILE A 503 -12.88 26.71 -23.36
CA ILE A 503 -12.90 25.69 -22.31
C ILE A 503 -13.27 24.34 -22.93
N GLY A 504 -12.40 23.34 -22.80
CA GLY A 504 -12.65 21.95 -23.17
C GLY A 504 -13.16 21.14 -21.99
N LEU A 505 -13.92 20.07 -22.28
CA LEU A 505 -14.40 19.11 -21.29
C LEU A 505 -13.89 17.71 -21.62
N MET A 506 -13.30 17.02 -20.63
CA MET A 506 -12.85 15.65 -20.76
C MET A 506 -13.40 14.76 -19.63
N HIS A 507 -14.03 13.64 -19.99
CA HIS A 507 -14.59 12.70 -19.02
C HIS A 507 -14.49 11.26 -19.50
N GLY A 508 -14.68 10.30 -18.57
CA GLY A 508 -14.49 8.87 -18.82
C GLY A 508 -15.29 8.27 -19.98
N ARG A 509 -16.48 8.82 -20.28
CA ARG A 509 -17.39 8.32 -21.33
C ARG A 509 -17.07 8.80 -22.74
N LEU A 510 -16.17 9.75 -22.93
CA LEU A 510 -15.73 10.12 -24.27
C LEU A 510 -15.06 8.92 -24.94
N LYS A 511 -15.35 8.73 -26.23
CA LYS A 511 -14.67 7.72 -27.03
C LYS A 511 -13.17 8.02 -27.10
N PRO A 512 -12.31 7.02 -27.27
CA PRO A 512 -10.85 7.24 -27.34
C PRO A 512 -10.45 8.30 -28.36
N LYS A 513 -11.12 8.35 -29.52
CA LYS A 513 -10.88 9.36 -30.55
C LYS A 513 -11.22 10.77 -30.08
N GLU A 514 -12.37 10.96 -29.42
CA GLU A 514 -12.81 12.25 -28.88
C GLU A 514 -11.87 12.76 -27.80
N LYS A 515 -11.39 11.84 -26.92
CA LYS A 515 -10.37 12.18 -25.93
C LYS A 515 -9.07 12.65 -26.56
N ALA A 516 -8.63 11.97 -27.63
CA ALA A 516 -7.42 12.34 -28.35
C ALA A 516 -7.58 13.71 -29.01
N GLU A 517 -8.72 14.01 -29.63
CA GLU A 517 -9.02 15.30 -30.26
C GLU A 517 -9.01 16.45 -29.24
N VAL A 518 -9.67 16.28 -28.07
CA VAL A 518 -9.68 17.30 -27.01
C VAL A 518 -8.27 17.53 -26.47
N MET A 519 -7.49 16.47 -26.23
CA MET A 519 -6.11 16.60 -25.75
C MET A 519 -5.18 17.23 -26.80
N ALA A 520 -5.34 16.91 -28.07
CA ALA A 520 -4.58 17.53 -29.16
C ALA A 520 -4.88 19.03 -29.24
N ALA A 521 -6.15 19.43 -29.21
CA ALA A 521 -6.56 20.83 -29.18
C ALA A 521 -5.99 21.58 -27.94
N PHE A 522 -6.01 20.96 -26.78
CA PHE A 522 -5.43 21.55 -25.58
C PHE A 522 -3.89 21.66 -25.68
N SER A 523 -3.22 20.63 -26.16
CA SER A 523 -1.76 20.64 -26.34
C SER A 523 -1.32 21.66 -27.41
N ALA A 524 -2.09 21.85 -28.45
CA ALA A 524 -1.87 22.86 -29.52
C ALA A 524 -2.11 24.30 -29.00
N GLY A 525 -2.74 24.48 -27.84
CA GLY A 525 -3.10 25.80 -27.31
C GLY A 525 -4.40 26.37 -27.93
N GLU A 526 -5.21 25.54 -28.56
CA GLU A 526 -6.54 25.91 -29.06
C GLU A 526 -7.55 26.03 -27.90
N LEU A 527 -7.28 25.39 -26.78
CA LEU A 527 -8.05 25.48 -25.54
C LEU A 527 -7.21 26.14 -24.45
N ASP A 528 -7.82 27.05 -23.70
CA ASP A 528 -7.20 27.77 -22.58
C ASP A 528 -7.35 27.00 -21.27
N VAL A 529 -8.48 26.33 -21.12
CA VAL A 529 -8.84 25.58 -19.90
C VAL A 529 -9.33 24.19 -20.28
N LEU A 530 -8.88 23.18 -19.54
CA LEU A 530 -9.41 21.82 -19.65
C LEU A 530 -10.07 21.43 -18.33
N VAL A 531 -11.40 21.34 -18.33
CA VAL A 531 -12.18 20.78 -17.22
C VAL A 531 -12.23 19.26 -17.40
N SER A 532 -11.85 18.51 -16.38
CA SER A 532 -11.83 17.06 -16.49
C SER A 532 -12.27 16.37 -15.19
N THR A 533 -12.78 15.15 -15.33
CA THR A 533 -12.79 14.18 -14.22
C THR A 533 -11.39 13.56 -14.08
N THR A 534 -11.19 12.59 -13.18
CA THR A 534 -9.91 11.90 -12.90
C THR A 534 -9.14 11.35 -14.12
N VAL A 535 -9.67 11.45 -15.33
CA VAL A 535 -9.08 10.94 -16.59
C VAL A 535 -7.76 11.63 -16.99
N ILE A 536 -7.38 12.76 -16.35
CA ILE A 536 -6.05 13.43 -16.56
C ILE A 536 -4.86 12.59 -16.01
N GLU A 537 -5.10 11.45 -15.43
CA GLU A 537 -4.04 10.48 -15.10
C GLU A 537 -3.24 10.01 -16.34
N VAL A 538 -3.72 10.31 -17.54
CA VAL A 538 -3.01 10.05 -18.81
C VAL A 538 -1.88 11.06 -18.96
N GLY A 539 -0.65 10.61 -18.87
CA GLY A 539 0.62 11.34 -18.79
C GLY A 539 1.00 12.28 -19.95
N VAL A 540 0.04 12.93 -20.59
CA VAL A 540 0.30 13.86 -21.71
C VAL A 540 1.02 15.10 -21.21
N ASP A 541 2.13 15.42 -21.86
CA ASP A 541 2.91 16.60 -21.56
C ASP A 541 2.34 17.83 -22.28
N VAL A 542 1.96 18.86 -21.50
CA VAL A 542 1.48 20.14 -22.03
C VAL A 542 2.36 21.26 -21.45
N PRO A 543 3.38 21.73 -22.20
CA PRO A 543 4.37 22.68 -21.68
C PRO A 543 3.76 24.00 -21.19
N ARG A 544 2.66 24.47 -21.78
CA ARG A 544 1.97 25.72 -21.39
C ARG A 544 1.07 25.57 -20.16
N ALA A 545 0.82 24.35 -19.68
CA ALA A 545 -0.02 24.12 -18.50
C ALA A 545 0.72 24.59 -17.23
N GLY A 546 0.37 25.80 -16.76
CA GLY A 546 0.97 26.42 -15.60
C GLY A 546 0.14 26.30 -14.31
N VAL A 547 -1.15 26.03 -14.41
CA VAL A 547 -2.03 25.99 -13.25
C VAL A 547 -2.86 24.70 -13.22
N MET A 548 -2.89 24.06 -12.04
CA MET A 548 -3.75 22.92 -11.72
C MET A 548 -4.72 23.32 -10.62
N VAL A 549 -6.01 23.14 -10.84
CA VAL A 549 -7.05 23.31 -9.82
C VAL A 549 -7.68 21.94 -9.55
N ILE A 550 -7.81 21.57 -8.29
CA ILE A 550 -8.44 20.32 -7.88
C ILE A 550 -9.60 20.64 -6.93
N GLU A 551 -10.79 20.40 -7.41
CA GLU A 551 -12.04 20.58 -6.64
C GLU A 551 -12.28 19.39 -5.70
N ASN A 552 -12.80 19.65 -4.51
CA ASN A 552 -13.06 18.65 -3.47
C ASN A 552 -11.83 17.77 -3.21
N ALA A 553 -10.69 18.41 -2.98
CA ALA A 553 -9.40 17.76 -2.82
C ALA A 553 -9.36 16.72 -1.70
N GLU A 554 -10.26 16.84 -0.70
CA GLU A 554 -10.42 15.86 0.38
C GLU A 554 -10.80 14.44 -0.09
N ARG A 555 -11.40 14.33 -1.28
CA ARG A 555 -11.83 13.05 -1.85
C ARG A 555 -10.71 12.26 -2.52
N TYR A 556 -9.57 12.88 -2.73
CA TYR A 556 -8.41 12.23 -3.37
C TYR A 556 -7.41 11.73 -2.35
N GLY A 557 -6.77 10.59 -2.63
CA GLY A 557 -5.57 10.16 -1.92
C GLY A 557 -4.39 11.11 -2.17
N LEU A 558 -3.46 11.21 -1.23
CA LEU A 558 -2.30 12.10 -1.36
C LEU A 558 -1.45 11.77 -2.58
N SER A 559 -1.26 10.48 -2.89
CA SER A 559 -0.53 10.02 -4.08
C SER A 559 -1.19 10.50 -5.37
N ALA A 560 -2.53 10.46 -5.47
CA ALA A 560 -3.27 10.96 -6.62
C ALA A 560 -3.15 12.49 -6.76
N LEU A 561 -3.28 13.24 -5.66
CA LEU A 561 -3.08 14.69 -5.64
C LEU A 561 -1.66 15.07 -6.08
N HIS A 562 -0.66 14.32 -5.62
CA HIS A 562 0.74 14.52 -6.01
C HIS A 562 0.96 14.27 -7.51
N GLN A 563 0.39 13.20 -8.06
CA GLN A 563 0.46 12.91 -9.50
C GLN A 563 -0.22 13.98 -10.35
N LEU A 564 -1.42 14.46 -9.93
CA LEU A 564 -2.12 15.56 -10.60
C LEU A 564 -1.29 16.84 -10.56
N ARG A 565 -0.72 17.19 -9.38
CA ARG A 565 0.19 18.32 -9.24
C ARG A 565 1.36 18.25 -10.22
N GLY A 566 1.96 17.08 -10.40
CA GLY A 566 3.09 16.86 -11.31
C GLY A 566 2.77 17.03 -12.80
N ARG A 567 1.49 17.24 -13.18
CA ARG A 567 1.07 17.45 -14.58
C ARG A 567 1.28 18.88 -15.08
N VAL A 568 1.62 19.82 -14.21
CA VAL A 568 1.90 21.22 -14.58
C VAL A 568 3.37 21.56 -14.33
N GLY A 569 3.84 22.69 -14.89
CA GLY A 569 5.19 23.20 -14.68
C GLY A 569 6.29 22.52 -15.50
N ARG A 570 5.96 21.94 -16.64
CA ARG A 570 6.94 21.29 -17.52
C ARG A 570 7.58 22.24 -18.53
N GLY A 571 7.02 23.44 -18.69
CA GLY A 571 7.53 24.47 -19.61
C GLY A 571 8.56 25.44 -19.02
N GLY A 572 9.14 25.16 -17.84
CA GLY A 572 10.20 25.99 -17.22
C GLY A 572 9.71 27.23 -16.47
N GLY A 573 8.40 27.52 -16.44
CA GLY A 573 7.81 28.63 -15.66
C GLY A 573 7.34 28.22 -14.28
N GLN A 574 7.07 29.21 -13.40
CA GLN A 574 6.47 28.94 -12.09
C GLN A 574 5.06 28.38 -12.26
N ALA A 575 4.86 27.16 -11.78
CA ALA A 575 3.54 26.52 -11.79
C ALA A 575 2.86 26.58 -10.41
N VAL A 576 1.53 26.51 -10.43
CA VAL A 576 0.69 26.61 -9.24
C VAL A 576 -0.32 25.45 -9.22
N CYS A 577 -0.48 24.83 -8.05
CA CYS A 577 -1.53 23.86 -7.77
C CYS A 577 -2.45 24.40 -6.67
N ILE A 578 -3.76 24.44 -6.93
CA ILE A 578 -4.78 24.95 -6.01
C ILE A 578 -5.69 23.81 -5.62
N LEU A 579 -5.70 23.46 -4.35
CA LEU A 579 -6.53 22.42 -3.75
C LEU A 579 -7.74 23.10 -3.09
N ILE A 580 -8.94 22.78 -3.54
CA ILE A 580 -10.18 23.34 -2.99
C ILE A 580 -10.84 22.28 -2.12
N SER A 581 -11.08 22.63 -0.85
CA SER A 581 -11.80 21.77 0.10
C SER A 581 -12.61 22.61 1.08
N ASP A 582 -13.87 22.26 1.24
CA ASP A 582 -14.77 22.85 2.23
C ASP A 582 -14.93 21.94 3.48
N HIS A 583 -14.15 20.85 3.57
CA HIS A 583 -14.22 19.92 4.68
C HIS A 583 -13.57 20.53 5.94
N GLU A 584 -14.32 20.51 7.07
CA GLU A 584 -13.88 21.15 8.31
C GLU A 584 -13.02 20.27 9.23
N GLY A 585 -12.89 18.97 8.96
CA GLY A 585 -12.13 18.03 9.76
C GLY A 585 -10.63 18.34 9.78
N GLU A 586 -10.04 18.37 10.99
CA GLU A 586 -8.62 18.72 11.22
C GLU A 586 -7.67 17.76 10.47
N ALA A 587 -7.92 16.46 10.52
CA ALA A 587 -7.11 15.44 9.82
C ALA A 587 -7.05 15.67 8.30
N VAL A 588 -8.14 16.13 7.67
CA VAL A 588 -8.17 16.48 6.25
C VAL A 588 -7.34 17.73 5.97
N ARG A 589 -7.50 18.75 6.82
CA ARG A 589 -6.71 20.00 6.69
C ARG A 589 -5.22 19.74 6.83
N ASP A 590 -4.80 18.92 7.80
CA ASP A 590 -3.39 18.60 8.01
C ASP A 590 -2.81 17.82 6.84
N ARG A 591 -3.56 16.88 6.29
CA ARG A 591 -3.18 16.14 5.08
C ARG A 591 -2.96 17.06 3.88
N LEU A 592 -3.87 18.00 3.63
CA LEU A 592 -3.73 18.97 2.54
C LEU A 592 -2.59 19.96 2.79
N ARG A 593 -2.41 20.43 4.03
CA ARG A 593 -1.27 21.28 4.43
C ARG A 593 0.06 20.58 4.21
N PHE A 594 0.16 19.30 4.57
CA PHE A 594 1.37 18.52 4.32
C PHE A 594 1.75 18.56 2.83
N LEU A 595 0.79 18.35 1.92
CA LEU A 595 1.04 18.42 0.48
C LEU A 595 1.44 19.83 0.00
N CYS A 596 1.02 20.89 0.69
CA CYS A 596 1.46 22.26 0.39
C CYS A 596 2.93 22.53 0.76
N HIS A 597 3.46 21.82 1.77
CA HIS A 597 4.82 22.03 2.27
C HIS A 597 5.87 21.11 1.64
N THR A 598 5.48 19.97 1.09
CA THR A 598 6.41 19.04 0.45
C THR A 598 6.21 18.95 -1.07
N THR A 599 7.31 18.88 -1.79
CA THR A 599 7.35 18.60 -3.23
C THR A 599 7.83 17.18 -3.53
N ASP A 600 8.35 16.48 -2.52
CA ASP A 600 8.91 15.13 -2.64
C ASP A 600 7.81 14.08 -2.56
N GLY A 601 7.64 13.33 -3.65
CA GLY A 601 6.63 12.28 -3.75
C GLY A 601 6.89 11.08 -2.82
N PHE A 602 8.14 10.80 -2.45
CA PHE A 602 8.45 9.74 -1.49
C PHE A 602 8.01 10.11 -0.08
N GLN A 603 8.19 11.38 0.32
CA GLN A 603 7.68 11.89 1.60
C GLN A 603 6.14 11.88 1.62
N VAL A 604 5.49 12.22 0.50
CA VAL A 604 4.02 12.14 0.39
C VAL A 604 3.53 10.70 0.56
N ALA A 605 4.19 9.74 -0.06
CA ALA A 605 3.85 8.34 0.05
C ALA A 605 4.10 7.78 1.47
N GLN A 606 5.18 8.21 2.12
CA GLN A 606 5.48 7.83 3.50
C GLN A 606 4.43 8.39 4.47
N TYR A 607 4.06 9.65 4.31
CA TYR A 607 2.99 10.27 5.12
C TYR A 607 1.64 9.54 4.96
N ASP A 608 1.29 9.18 3.72
CA ASP A 608 0.04 8.45 3.43
C ASP A 608 0.06 7.05 4.09
N LEU A 609 1.21 6.36 4.05
CA LEU A 609 1.43 5.09 4.71
C LEU A 609 1.27 5.18 6.24
N ASP A 610 1.89 6.20 6.85
CA ASP A 610 1.90 6.38 8.31
C ASP A 610 0.50 6.70 8.86
N HIS A 611 -0.39 7.34 8.05
CA HIS A 611 -1.71 7.79 8.51
C HIS A 611 -2.88 6.90 8.06
N ARG A 612 -2.75 6.20 6.93
CA ARG A 612 -3.80 5.31 6.40
C ARG A 612 -3.50 3.84 6.55
N GLY A 613 -2.24 3.50 6.80
CA GLY A 613 -1.77 2.12 6.82
C GLY A 613 -1.57 1.52 5.41
N PRO A 614 -1.03 0.31 5.33
CA PRO A 614 -0.68 -0.35 4.06
C PRO A 614 -1.88 -0.81 3.24
N GLY A 615 -3.09 -0.89 3.81
CA GLY A 615 -4.27 -1.47 3.18
C GLY A 615 -4.65 -0.82 1.84
N ASP A 616 -4.55 0.51 1.74
CA ASP A 616 -4.87 1.26 0.52
C ASP A 616 -3.82 1.09 -0.59
N PHE A 617 -2.55 0.79 -0.23
CA PHE A 617 -1.47 0.53 -1.20
C PHE A 617 -1.57 -0.86 -1.83
N PHE A 618 -2.09 -1.84 -1.08
CA PHE A 618 -2.22 -3.21 -1.57
C PHE A 618 -3.47 -3.44 -2.42
N GLY A 619 -4.46 -2.53 -2.38
CA GLY A 619 -5.72 -2.65 -3.11
C GLY A 619 -6.46 -3.97 -2.81
N SER A 620 -7.76 -4.03 -3.04
CA SER A 620 -8.58 -5.23 -2.81
C SER A 620 -8.26 -6.42 -3.75
N ARG A 621 -7.20 -6.37 -4.57
CA ARG A 621 -6.94 -7.34 -5.66
C ARG A 621 -5.47 -7.75 -5.87
N GLN A 622 -4.53 -7.45 -4.96
CA GLN A 622 -3.19 -8.04 -5.09
C GLN A 622 -3.17 -9.44 -4.47
N HIS A 623 -3.53 -10.43 -5.29
CA HIS A 623 -3.27 -11.84 -5.03
C HIS A 623 -1.75 -12.05 -5.04
N GLY A 624 -1.15 -12.42 -3.91
CA GLY A 624 0.26 -12.84 -3.88
C GLY A 624 1.02 -12.61 -2.58
N LEU A 625 0.64 -11.65 -1.73
CA LEU A 625 1.30 -11.51 -0.42
C LEU A 625 0.49 -12.22 0.67
N PRO A 626 1.14 -13.00 1.53
CA PRO A 626 0.47 -13.61 2.67
C PRO A 626 0.00 -12.52 3.65
N THR A 627 -1.18 -12.71 4.23
CA THR A 627 -1.72 -11.83 5.27
C THR A 627 -0.80 -11.87 6.49
N LEU A 628 -0.26 -10.72 6.89
CA LEU A 628 0.54 -10.59 8.09
C LEU A 628 -0.33 -10.76 9.34
N GLN A 629 0.18 -11.47 10.35
CA GLN A 629 -0.56 -11.80 11.56
C GLN A 629 -0.33 -10.79 12.68
N ILE A 630 0.90 -10.27 12.80
CA ILE A 630 1.30 -9.38 13.89
C ILE A 630 2.07 -8.14 13.43
N ALA A 631 2.81 -8.23 12.33
CA ALA A 631 3.58 -7.12 11.80
C ALA A 631 2.68 -6.10 11.09
N ASP A 632 2.98 -4.83 11.32
CA ASP A 632 2.42 -3.70 10.60
C ASP A 632 3.52 -3.04 9.78
N LEU A 633 3.39 -3.10 8.45
CA LEU A 633 4.43 -2.61 7.55
C LEU A 633 4.69 -1.10 7.65
N ALA A 634 3.71 -0.33 8.12
CA ALA A 634 3.86 1.10 8.36
C ALA A 634 4.61 1.36 9.67
N ALA A 635 4.18 0.70 10.75
CA ALA A 635 4.72 0.92 12.08
C ALA A 635 6.06 0.21 12.30
N ASP A 636 6.28 -0.95 11.69
CA ASP A 636 7.42 -1.84 11.95
C ASP A 636 8.58 -1.70 10.95
N THR A 637 8.76 -0.53 10.36
CA THR A 637 9.76 -0.24 9.30
C THR A 637 11.18 -0.62 9.72
N ARG A 638 11.57 -0.35 10.97
CA ARG A 638 12.92 -0.71 11.48
C ARG A 638 13.13 -2.22 11.53
N ALA A 639 12.10 -2.96 11.95
CA ALA A 639 12.14 -4.42 11.99
C ALA A 639 12.22 -5.01 10.56
N LEU A 640 11.54 -4.38 9.62
CA LEU A 640 11.58 -4.77 8.21
C LEU A 640 12.97 -4.61 7.60
N TYR A 641 13.65 -3.47 7.82
CA TYR A 641 15.03 -3.28 7.37
C TYR A 641 16.00 -4.29 7.99
N ALA A 642 15.87 -4.52 9.30
CA ALA A 642 16.69 -5.51 9.99
C ALA A 642 16.46 -6.93 9.45
N ALA A 643 15.20 -7.30 9.19
CA ALA A 643 14.83 -8.57 8.60
C ALA A 643 15.37 -8.75 7.17
N GLN A 644 15.30 -7.69 6.35
CA GLN A 644 15.83 -7.69 5.00
C GLN A 644 17.35 -7.89 4.97
N GLN A 645 18.08 -7.11 5.75
CA GLN A 645 19.54 -7.25 5.86
C GLN A 645 19.92 -8.66 6.32
N THR A 646 19.22 -9.17 7.33
CA THR A 646 19.44 -10.52 7.85
C THR A 646 19.13 -11.60 6.82
N ALA A 647 18.06 -11.44 6.04
CA ALA A 647 17.73 -12.39 4.97
C ALA A 647 18.82 -12.43 3.90
N HIS A 648 19.39 -11.28 3.54
CA HIS A 648 20.49 -11.18 2.59
C HIS A 648 21.74 -11.88 3.13
N GLU A 649 22.19 -11.54 4.35
CA GLU A 649 23.34 -12.16 5.02
C GLU A 649 23.19 -13.69 5.14
N LEU A 650 21.96 -14.15 5.46
CA LEU A 650 21.68 -15.59 5.56
C LEU A 650 21.80 -16.30 4.22
N LEU A 651 21.22 -15.74 3.17
CA LEU A 651 21.22 -16.37 1.84
C LEU A 651 22.58 -16.26 1.14
N GLU A 652 23.42 -15.27 1.48
CA GLU A 652 24.82 -15.24 1.06
C GLU A 652 25.63 -16.38 1.71
N ALA A 653 25.38 -16.65 3.00
CA ALA A 653 26.10 -17.67 3.76
C ALA A 653 25.53 -19.10 3.56
N ASP A 654 24.25 -19.21 3.20
CA ASP A 654 23.50 -20.47 3.02
C ASP A 654 22.35 -20.29 2.03
N PRO A 655 22.63 -20.34 0.71
CA PRO A 655 21.65 -20.01 -0.33
C PRO A 655 20.39 -20.89 -0.34
N GLY A 656 20.48 -22.12 0.13
CA GLY A 656 19.39 -23.09 0.20
C GLY A 656 18.71 -23.17 1.57
N LEU A 657 19.26 -22.51 2.60
CA LEU A 657 18.93 -22.73 4.01
C LEU A 657 19.07 -24.20 4.43
N ASP A 658 20.13 -24.86 3.91
CA ASP A 658 20.35 -26.30 4.08
C ASP A 658 21.07 -26.65 5.38
N LYS A 659 21.72 -25.68 6.05
CA LYS A 659 22.42 -25.90 7.31
C LYS A 659 21.45 -26.37 8.41
N PRO A 660 21.89 -27.28 9.29
CA PRO A 660 21.04 -27.82 10.36
C PRO A 660 20.35 -26.76 11.23
N GLU A 661 21.04 -25.66 11.50
CA GLU A 661 20.54 -24.53 12.30
C GLU A 661 19.45 -23.71 11.59
N HIS A 662 19.35 -23.80 10.26
CA HIS A 662 18.37 -23.08 9.46
C HIS A 662 17.17 -23.94 9.05
N GLN A 663 17.15 -25.24 9.31
CA GLN A 663 16.10 -26.14 8.84
C GLN A 663 14.70 -25.79 9.36
N VAL A 664 14.57 -25.30 10.60
CA VAL A 664 13.28 -24.88 11.17
C VAL A 664 12.77 -23.65 10.42
N LEU A 665 13.65 -22.69 10.16
CA LEU A 665 13.36 -21.49 9.39
C LEU A 665 12.98 -21.84 7.94
N ALA A 666 13.74 -22.73 7.30
CA ALA A 666 13.48 -23.21 5.94
C ALA A 666 12.08 -23.82 5.80
N ARG A 667 11.65 -24.65 6.77
CA ARG A 667 10.28 -25.22 6.79
C ARG A 667 9.20 -24.14 6.89
N GLN A 668 9.38 -23.12 7.72
CA GLN A 668 8.42 -22.00 7.82
C GLN A 668 8.34 -21.21 6.52
N VAL A 669 9.49 -20.93 5.90
CA VAL A 669 9.55 -20.22 4.62
C VAL A 669 8.88 -21.05 3.51
N GLU A 670 9.09 -22.36 3.48
CA GLU A 670 8.44 -23.24 2.49
C GLU A 670 6.92 -23.31 2.69
N GLN A 671 6.44 -23.37 3.92
CA GLN A 671 5.00 -23.31 4.23
C GLN A 671 4.38 -21.99 3.76
N LEU A 672 5.09 -20.87 3.95
CA LEU A 672 4.65 -19.56 3.47
C LEU A 672 4.55 -19.52 1.94
N LEU A 673 5.55 -20.04 1.22
CA LEU A 673 5.56 -20.15 -0.24
C LEU A 673 4.41 -21.03 -0.77
N ARG A 674 4.13 -22.15 -0.13
CA ARG A 674 3.02 -23.03 -0.51
C ARG A 674 1.66 -22.34 -0.32
N ARG A 675 1.47 -21.60 0.78
CA ARG A 675 0.23 -20.82 1.02
C ARG A 675 0.06 -19.70 -0.01
N ALA A 676 1.14 -19.03 -0.40
CA ALA A 676 1.11 -17.99 -1.43
C ALA A 676 0.81 -18.53 -2.84
N ALA A 677 1.22 -19.76 -3.16
CA ALA A 677 0.96 -20.40 -4.45
C ALA A 677 -0.49 -20.90 -4.60
N LEU A 678 -1.23 -21.07 -3.51
CA LEU A 678 -2.62 -21.54 -3.48
C LEU A 678 -3.65 -20.40 -3.55
N ASN A 679 -3.23 -19.15 -3.34
CA ASN A 679 -4.03 -17.92 -3.45
C ASN A 679 -3.76 -17.20 -4.78
#